data_74ee3d47e761cb02d774bc639b4bd778
#
_entry.id   74ee3d47e761cb02d774bc639b4bd778
#
_cell.length_a   1.000
_cell.length_b   1.000
_cell.length_c   1.000
_cell.angle_alpha   90.00
_cell.angle_beta   90.00
_cell.angle_gamma   90.00
#
_symmetry.space_group_name_H-M   'P 1'
#
loop_
_entity.id
_entity.type
_entity.pdbx_description
1 polymer ?
#
loop_
_entity_poly.entity_id
_entity_poly.type
_entity_poly.pdbx_seq_one_letter_code
_entity_poly.pdbx_strand_id
1 'polypeptide(L)'
;MLSYAIKRISRSWKLFAALALGMTLAATFFGGLNVAADTVGKQALDAQLVNTPVDMNLYPSNGVFGGFSYTGSAYPSSAYRNVTDAVGSIDGVSSAESTGSASSFNGSYPILKAIQDNSVVLSHMTLVGGSKILHANETLINADSSQAAEFPVGRSVAYNVNSYSNGSRPITYNVTLKVVGVVNLDAIAQRTLQIADYYSQCFSPGPCVYTSTFQKQAVLIASWEQTFLPVIDWIYSQYQHQSVKYYFSSQVSSSIDVYLARDRLISPFSVENSISQIQQVEARVSVAAQQYGFRLQDNLLSQLTGFSQEIFGLRLQYSIVSIPVFFLAWFVGRTVSQSSFNLRRKEIGLLLTRGFTKRQLFYQFLTEGLLIGIAAGLAGVLLAFALNPTIIWALGGGTQAGTFLTSDTVVTTLIFAIILTFVSIFSPARQASDMDPAQALKQYVYLEETRPRRKRWAIVAFSLGLYQLVLLFLGINYQNIGRYVYGSNFFLALILIVAAILSFALAYIGPFLFLYGAAQLSTGLAHRFHRRFAALARRIIGDVSVLASRSVFRNPRRVAALVFIVALIVGYSMWVIGDLASQQDYNYRQTEVQNGSDLRLSGINSVANATRIASELAGWSNVTGATPEVDLSASSPFGTLPTVKAIDPATWRNGAYYEPGWFSGDINSVFSRMELENQTIILDQGVASYYSIRIGTRFTMSYTYPSGTGSIFLGRANVTVIGYFGPDYSRSSGPFGYFQPEGWSLVPLQLLNHNIARINATSLVLARAATGVSQTQIAQSIQTDYPSLSVSPAQVTLGGVGGIISAGGQNVLRLGTAFAGLASSIGVGTVVYTGYREREKEITMVAVRGLSYKQLLGLLVTEFLPLIIFSLIIGTIVGLTVVWGDAQGQNSLNQGYVAVLAARRVIFPEWALLNILAIVALLIGGVFLPAIFAARKDLSKMNRTVRFA
;
A
#
# COMPACT_ATOMS: atom_id res chain seq x y z
N MET A 1 -30.08 39.34 -2.09
CA MET A 1 -29.02 38.83 -1.20
C MET A 1 -27.71 38.61 -1.92
N LEU A 2 -27.68 37.92 -3.07
CA LEU A 2 -26.46 37.58 -3.81
C LEU A 2 -25.64 38.80 -4.23
N SER A 3 -26.28 39.80 -4.88
CA SER A 3 -25.61 41.03 -5.31
C SER A 3 -25.00 41.82 -4.15
N TYR A 4 -25.63 41.82 -3.02
CA TYR A 4 -25.11 42.46 -1.81
C TYR A 4 -23.91 41.68 -1.24
N ALA A 5 -23.97 40.34 -1.22
CA ALA A 5 -22.88 39.49 -0.77
C ALA A 5 -21.62 39.70 -1.64
N ILE A 6 -21.77 39.75 -2.98
CA ILE A 6 -20.65 39.98 -3.91
C ILE A 6 -20.01 41.35 -3.68
N LYS A 7 -20.81 42.43 -3.64
CA LYS A 7 -20.31 43.81 -3.39
C LYS A 7 -19.59 43.90 -2.04
N ARG A 8 -20.06 43.16 -1.06
CA ARG A 8 -19.49 43.15 0.28
C ARG A 8 -18.18 42.37 0.34
N ILE A 9 -18.09 41.18 -0.28
CA ILE A 9 -16.86 40.42 -0.40
C ILE A 9 -15.78 41.27 -1.07
N SER A 10 -16.11 41.93 -2.17
CA SER A 10 -15.20 42.82 -2.89
C SER A 10 -14.71 43.97 -2.02
N ARG A 11 -15.60 44.65 -1.30
CA ARG A 11 -15.23 45.83 -0.46
C ARG A 11 -14.40 45.45 0.78
N SER A 12 -14.55 44.22 1.30
CA SER A 12 -13.88 43.73 2.49
C SER A 12 -12.94 42.55 2.20
N TRP A 13 -12.41 42.49 0.98
CA TRP A 13 -11.67 41.34 0.45
C TRP A 13 -10.54 40.83 1.37
N LYS A 14 -9.85 41.73 2.09
CA LYS A 14 -8.76 41.38 3.03
C LYS A 14 -9.19 40.45 4.19
N LEU A 15 -10.43 40.58 4.65
CA LEU A 15 -11.02 39.77 5.71
C LEU A 15 -11.46 38.40 5.17
N PHE A 16 -12.06 38.42 3.96
CA PHE A 16 -12.51 37.19 3.33
C PHE A 16 -11.36 36.38 2.72
N ALA A 17 -10.25 37.05 2.34
CA ALA A 17 -9.06 36.38 1.81
C ALA A 17 -8.45 35.38 2.80
N ALA A 18 -8.42 35.71 4.09
CA ALA A 18 -7.91 34.77 5.11
C ALA A 18 -8.78 33.52 5.26
N LEU A 19 -10.12 33.71 5.18
CA LEU A 19 -11.05 32.59 5.18
C LEU A 19 -10.96 31.79 3.88
N ALA A 20 -10.93 32.45 2.74
CA ALA A 20 -10.79 31.84 1.44
C ALA A 20 -9.49 31.03 1.33
N LEU A 21 -8.36 31.60 1.77
CA LEU A 21 -7.07 30.87 1.78
C LEU A 21 -7.12 29.59 2.61
N GLY A 22 -7.69 29.64 3.83
CA GLY A 22 -7.84 28.45 4.66
C GLY A 22 -8.72 27.38 4.02
N MET A 23 -9.82 27.78 3.38
CA MET A 23 -10.72 26.85 2.68
C MET A 23 -10.12 26.33 1.38
N THR A 24 -9.43 27.20 0.61
CA THR A 24 -8.71 26.79 -0.60
C THR A 24 -7.63 25.76 -0.27
N LEU A 25 -6.85 26.00 0.78
CA LEU A 25 -5.81 25.06 1.18
C LEU A 25 -6.40 23.69 1.56
N ALA A 26 -7.52 23.67 2.29
CA ALA A 26 -8.20 22.43 2.62
C ALA A 26 -8.78 21.73 1.38
N ALA A 27 -9.34 22.50 0.45
CA ALA A 27 -9.84 21.98 -0.83
C ALA A 27 -8.70 21.48 -1.72
N THR A 28 -7.56 22.21 -1.75
CA THR A 28 -6.34 21.76 -2.45
C THR A 28 -5.80 20.46 -1.90
N PHE A 29 -5.80 20.31 -0.58
CA PHE A 29 -5.37 19.07 0.05
C PHE A 29 -6.31 17.91 -0.30
N PHE A 30 -7.62 18.08 -0.10
CA PHE A 30 -8.59 17.03 -0.42
C PHE A 30 -8.59 16.70 -1.92
N GLY A 31 -8.56 17.70 -2.78
CA GLY A 31 -8.42 17.51 -4.22
C GLY A 31 -7.11 16.85 -4.59
N GLY A 32 -6.00 17.21 -3.93
CA GLY A 32 -4.69 16.61 -4.14
C GLY A 32 -4.63 15.12 -3.82
N LEU A 33 -5.29 14.71 -2.73
CA LEU A 33 -5.44 13.30 -2.38
C LEU A 33 -6.22 12.52 -3.45
N ASN A 34 -7.33 13.08 -3.91
CA ASN A 34 -8.16 12.43 -4.94
C ASN A 34 -7.46 12.41 -6.31
N VAL A 35 -6.78 13.49 -6.72
CA VAL A 35 -5.94 13.52 -7.94
C VAL A 35 -4.82 12.50 -7.86
N ALA A 36 -4.19 12.33 -6.69
CA ALA A 36 -3.18 11.29 -6.49
C ALA A 36 -3.79 9.89 -6.62
N ALA A 37 -4.98 9.66 -6.05
CA ALA A 37 -5.71 8.40 -6.18
C ALA A 37 -6.11 8.11 -7.62
N ASP A 38 -6.60 9.11 -8.37
CA ASP A 38 -6.95 8.96 -9.79
C ASP A 38 -5.71 8.64 -10.64
N THR A 39 -4.58 9.31 -10.36
CA THR A 39 -3.32 9.08 -11.08
C THR A 39 -2.77 7.67 -10.84
N VAL A 40 -2.76 7.24 -9.58
CA VAL A 40 -2.36 5.89 -9.18
C VAL A 40 -3.32 4.86 -9.76
N GLY A 41 -4.63 5.15 -9.72
CA GLY A 41 -5.66 4.31 -10.30
C GLY A 41 -5.46 4.10 -11.80
N LYS A 42 -5.17 5.18 -12.56
CA LYS A 42 -4.88 5.05 -13.99
C LYS A 42 -3.64 4.21 -14.26
N GLN A 43 -2.53 4.48 -13.56
CA GLN A 43 -1.29 3.71 -13.73
C GLN A 43 -1.48 2.23 -13.38
N ALA A 44 -2.22 1.96 -12.32
CA ALA A 44 -2.53 0.60 -11.91
C ALA A 44 -3.47 -0.10 -12.91
N LEU A 45 -4.44 0.61 -13.49
CA LEU A 45 -5.30 0.09 -14.55
C LEU A 45 -4.49 -0.25 -15.81
N ASP A 46 -3.63 0.66 -16.27
CA ASP A 46 -2.77 0.45 -17.42
C ASP A 46 -1.88 -0.80 -17.21
N ALA A 47 -1.28 -0.93 -16.02
CA ALA A 47 -0.49 -2.10 -15.66
C ALA A 47 -1.33 -3.39 -15.60
N GLN A 48 -2.56 -3.32 -15.10
CA GLN A 48 -3.48 -4.46 -15.04
C GLN A 48 -3.88 -4.94 -16.44
N LEU A 49 -4.18 -4.01 -17.35
CA LEU A 49 -4.53 -4.33 -18.73
C LEU A 49 -3.37 -5.00 -19.50
N VAL A 50 -2.13 -4.57 -19.24
CA VAL A 50 -0.93 -5.23 -19.78
C VAL A 50 -0.74 -6.62 -19.18
N ASN A 51 -1.10 -6.80 -17.90
CA ASN A 51 -0.98 -8.09 -17.21
C ASN A 51 -2.07 -9.10 -17.63
N THR A 52 -3.15 -8.66 -18.26
CA THR A 52 -4.26 -9.49 -18.72
C THR A 52 -4.34 -9.42 -20.26
N PRO A 53 -3.44 -10.08 -21.00
CA PRO A 53 -3.38 -9.93 -22.46
C PRO A 53 -4.60 -10.49 -23.16
N VAL A 54 -5.23 -11.57 -22.64
CA VAL A 54 -6.45 -12.20 -23.16
C VAL A 54 -7.63 -11.83 -22.27
N ASP A 55 -8.69 -11.28 -22.87
CA ASP A 55 -9.85 -10.79 -22.10
C ASP A 55 -10.73 -11.91 -21.61
N MET A 56 -11.02 -12.89 -22.45
CA MET A 56 -11.84 -14.05 -22.14
C MET A 56 -11.29 -15.28 -22.85
N ASN A 57 -11.45 -16.46 -22.24
CA ASN A 57 -11.13 -17.73 -22.85
C ASN A 57 -12.41 -18.56 -22.98
N LEU A 58 -12.60 -19.20 -24.11
CA LEU A 58 -13.68 -20.15 -24.32
C LEU A 58 -13.12 -21.56 -24.37
N TYR A 59 -13.55 -22.39 -23.44
CA TYR A 59 -13.12 -23.78 -23.34
C TYR A 59 -14.25 -24.71 -23.76
N PRO A 60 -13.94 -25.87 -24.36
CA PRO A 60 -14.93 -26.94 -24.55
C PRO A 60 -15.60 -27.26 -23.19
N SER A 61 -16.93 -27.32 -23.17
CA SER A 61 -17.67 -27.60 -21.94
C SER A 61 -17.45 -29.03 -21.50
N ASN A 62 -16.80 -29.23 -20.39
CA ASN A 62 -16.63 -30.54 -19.77
C ASN A 62 -17.92 -30.91 -19.04
N GLY A 63 -18.35 -32.16 -19.15
CA GLY A 63 -19.47 -32.67 -18.36
C GLY A 63 -19.15 -32.55 -16.86
N VAL A 64 -20.00 -31.90 -16.08
CA VAL A 64 -19.89 -31.84 -14.62
C VAL A 64 -20.76 -32.93 -14.03
N PHE A 65 -20.20 -33.91 -13.35
CA PHE A 65 -20.92 -34.91 -12.58
C PHE A 65 -20.40 -34.91 -11.13
N GLY A 66 -21.28 -34.69 -10.20
CA GLY A 66 -20.96 -34.81 -8.77
C GLY A 66 -19.94 -33.81 -8.23
N GLY A 67 -19.79 -32.63 -8.82
CA GLY A 67 -18.85 -31.59 -8.33
C GLY A 67 -17.39 -31.74 -8.79
N PHE A 68 -17.09 -32.76 -9.59
CA PHE A 68 -15.77 -32.95 -10.21
C PHE A 68 -15.80 -32.54 -11.67
N SER A 69 -14.80 -31.75 -12.11
CA SER A 69 -14.62 -31.36 -13.52
C SER A 69 -13.83 -32.45 -14.24
N TYR A 70 -14.40 -33.00 -15.30
CA TYR A 70 -13.74 -33.99 -16.13
C TYR A 70 -13.16 -33.38 -17.39
N THR A 71 -11.92 -33.69 -17.71
CA THR A 71 -11.16 -33.21 -18.88
C THR A 71 -11.48 -33.99 -20.15
N GLY A 72 -12.71 -34.44 -20.34
CA GLY A 72 -13.00 -35.51 -21.26
C GLY A 72 -13.84 -35.21 -22.52
N SER A 73 -14.16 -33.94 -22.85
CA SER A 73 -14.90 -33.68 -24.10
C SER A 73 -13.97 -33.17 -25.19
N ALA A 74 -13.91 -33.87 -26.32
CA ALA A 74 -13.25 -33.41 -27.54
C ALA A 74 -14.30 -32.92 -28.54
N TYR A 75 -13.97 -31.86 -29.25
CA TYR A 75 -14.83 -31.26 -30.28
C TYR A 75 -14.13 -31.29 -31.65
N PRO A 76 -14.86 -31.38 -32.77
CA PRO A 76 -14.25 -31.34 -34.09
C PRO A 76 -13.72 -29.95 -34.42
N SER A 77 -12.78 -29.87 -35.34
CA SER A 77 -12.18 -28.61 -35.80
C SER A 77 -13.22 -27.59 -36.29
N SER A 78 -14.33 -28.07 -36.88
CA SER A 78 -15.45 -27.24 -37.33
C SER A 78 -16.14 -26.46 -36.18
N ALA A 79 -16.20 -27.04 -35.00
CA ALA A 79 -16.79 -26.37 -33.84
C ALA A 79 -15.98 -25.12 -33.43
N TYR A 80 -14.65 -25.22 -33.45
CA TYR A 80 -13.77 -24.07 -33.15
C TYR A 80 -13.96 -22.94 -34.15
N ARG A 81 -14.00 -23.26 -35.48
CA ARG A 81 -14.28 -22.26 -36.54
C ARG A 81 -15.62 -21.57 -36.33
N ASN A 82 -16.69 -22.36 -36.15
CA ASN A 82 -18.02 -21.78 -35.96
C ASN A 82 -18.13 -20.86 -34.77
N VAL A 83 -17.48 -21.21 -33.64
CA VAL A 83 -17.46 -20.36 -32.44
C VAL A 83 -16.62 -19.10 -32.68
N THR A 84 -15.43 -19.24 -33.28
CA THR A 84 -14.57 -18.11 -33.60
C THR A 84 -15.27 -17.10 -34.50
N ASP A 85 -15.97 -17.57 -35.55
CA ASP A 85 -16.74 -16.73 -36.48
C ASP A 85 -17.93 -16.07 -35.77
N ALA A 86 -18.72 -16.86 -34.99
CA ALA A 86 -19.88 -16.35 -34.27
C ALA A 86 -19.50 -15.28 -33.23
N VAL A 87 -18.45 -15.54 -32.47
CA VAL A 87 -17.97 -14.62 -31.41
C VAL A 87 -17.28 -13.40 -32.03
N GLY A 88 -16.47 -13.59 -33.07
CA GLY A 88 -15.80 -12.49 -33.76
C GLY A 88 -16.73 -11.47 -34.41
N SER A 89 -17.99 -11.88 -34.70
CA SER A 89 -19.03 -11.01 -35.27
C SER A 89 -19.77 -10.15 -34.24
N ILE A 90 -19.50 -10.35 -32.92
CA ILE A 90 -20.20 -9.63 -31.85
C ILE A 90 -19.62 -8.22 -31.70
N ASP A 91 -20.46 -7.19 -31.70
CA ASP A 91 -20.03 -5.82 -31.44
C ASP A 91 -19.42 -5.68 -30.06
N GLY A 92 -18.20 -5.14 -30.01
CA GLY A 92 -17.37 -5.05 -28.81
C GLY A 92 -16.27 -6.12 -28.74
N VAL A 93 -16.28 -7.14 -29.60
CA VAL A 93 -15.17 -8.07 -29.79
C VAL A 93 -14.26 -7.54 -30.89
N SER A 94 -12.95 -7.51 -30.63
CA SER A 94 -11.92 -7.11 -31.62
C SER A 94 -11.49 -8.29 -32.49
N SER A 95 -11.18 -9.42 -31.83
CA SER A 95 -10.86 -10.69 -32.50
C SER A 95 -11.15 -11.87 -31.59
N ALA A 96 -11.34 -13.04 -32.20
CA ALA A 96 -11.41 -14.32 -31.51
C ALA A 96 -10.44 -15.28 -32.21
N GLU A 97 -9.56 -15.94 -31.47
CA GLU A 97 -8.46 -16.74 -32.00
C GLU A 97 -8.44 -18.11 -31.33
N SER A 98 -8.43 -19.17 -32.15
CA SER A 98 -8.30 -20.55 -31.64
C SER A 98 -6.84 -20.79 -31.25
N THR A 99 -6.63 -21.34 -30.09
CA THR A 99 -5.30 -21.68 -29.53
C THR A 99 -5.28 -23.09 -28.99
N GLY A 100 -4.09 -23.67 -28.92
CA GLY A 100 -3.95 -25.03 -28.39
C GLY A 100 -2.59 -25.23 -27.70
N SER A 101 -2.56 -26.21 -26.81
CA SER A 101 -1.31 -26.62 -26.18
C SER A 101 -1.29 -28.14 -26.01
N ALA A 102 -0.11 -28.72 -26.20
CA ALA A 102 0.15 -30.11 -25.89
C ALA A 102 1.37 -30.23 -24.99
N SER A 103 1.28 -31.09 -23.96
CA SER A 103 2.37 -31.36 -23.02
C SER A 103 2.91 -32.77 -23.21
N SER A 104 4.21 -32.98 -23.02
CA SER A 104 4.81 -34.31 -23.03
C SER A 104 4.68 -34.97 -21.65
N PHE A 105 4.43 -36.29 -21.62
CA PHE A 105 4.25 -37.06 -20.39
C PHE A 105 5.46 -37.05 -19.44
N ASN A 106 6.66 -36.90 -19.96
CA ASN A 106 7.90 -37.01 -19.14
C ASN A 106 8.50 -35.66 -18.72
N GLY A 107 7.84 -34.53 -18.99
CA GLY A 107 8.39 -33.20 -18.62
C GLY A 107 9.71 -32.82 -19.28
N SER A 108 10.27 -33.69 -20.12
CA SER A 108 11.61 -33.54 -20.72
C SER A 108 11.57 -32.86 -22.10
N TYR A 109 10.38 -32.66 -22.69
CA TYR A 109 10.22 -32.02 -24.00
C TYR A 109 9.58 -30.63 -23.84
N PRO A 110 9.89 -29.71 -24.78
CA PRO A 110 9.25 -28.40 -24.83
C PRO A 110 7.72 -28.53 -24.91
N ILE A 111 7.01 -27.58 -24.34
CA ILE A 111 5.55 -27.49 -24.50
C ILE A 111 5.28 -27.07 -25.95
N LEU A 112 4.37 -27.77 -26.63
CA LEU A 112 3.89 -27.33 -27.93
C LEU A 112 2.71 -26.38 -27.75
N LYS A 113 2.79 -25.19 -28.27
CA LYS A 113 1.72 -24.19 -28.34
C LYS A 113 1.32 -23.97 -29.79
N ALA A 114 0.02 -23.92 -30.07
CA ALA A 114 -0.50 -23.63 -31.37
C ALA A 114 -1.23 -22.29 -31.39
N ILE A 115 -0.91 -21.45 -32.36
CA ILE A 115 -1.52 -20.13 -32.57
C ILE A 115 -1.99 -19.98 -33.99
N GLN A 116 -2.99 -19.13 -34.23
CA GLN A 116 -3.44 -18.83 -35.59
C GLN A 116 -2.37 -18.10 -36.40
N ASP A 117 -2.38 -18.32 -37.74
CA ASP A 117 -1.35 -17.74 -38.63
C ASP A 117 -1.38 -16.20 -38.66
N ASN A 118 -2.48 -15.56 -38.24
CA ASN A 118 -2.67 -14.12 -38.12
C ASN A 118 -2.83 -13.67 -36.66
N SER A 119 -2.39 -14.47 -35.72
CA SER A 119 -2.57 -14.17 -34.27
C SER A 119 -1.93 -12.87 -33.85
N VAL A 120 -2.60 -12.14 -32.93
CA VAL A 120 -2.08 -10.94 -32.27
C VAL A 120 -0.75 -11.23 -31.57
N VAL A 121 -0.56 -12.41 -31.04
CA VAL A 121 0.69 -12.84 -30.35
C VAL A 121 1.91 -12.74 -31.26
N LEU A 122 1.75 -12.96 -32.58
CA LEU A 122 2.88 -12.83 -33.53
C LEU A 122 3.47 -11.42 -33.57
N SER A 123 2.69 -10.39 -33.35
CA SER A 123 3.19 -9.00 -33.29
C SER A 123 4.13 -8.77 -32.08
N HIS A 124 3.96 -9.57 -31.04
CA HIS A 124 4.74 -9.53 -29.77
C HIS A 124 5.96 -10.49 -29.76
N MET A 125 6.31 -11.03 -30.93
CA MET A 125 7.48 -11.87 -31.11
C MET A 125 8.50 -11.16 -31.99
N THR A 126 9.77 -11.13 -31.56
CA THR A 126 10.89 -10.62 -32.37
C THR A 126 11.75 -11.75 -32.86
N LEU A 127 12.00 -11.81 -34.20
CA LEU A 127 12.83 -12.84 -34.81
C LEU A 127 14.30 -12.64 -34.46
N VAL A 128 14.94 -13.69 -33.94
CA VAL A 128 16.37 -13.74 -33.65
C VAL A 128 17.14 -14.43 -34.81
N GLY A 129 16.53 -15.47 -35.40
CA GLY A 129 17.14 -16.19 -36.49
C GLY A 129 16.13 -17.09 -37.23
N GLY A 130 16.33 -17.35 -38.51
CA GLY A 130 15.45 -18.17 -39.35
C GLY A 130 14.25 -17.43 -39.94
N SER A 131 13.09 -18.03 -39.99
CA SER A 131 11.82 -17.47 -40.51
C SER A 131 10.77 -17.44 -39.43
N LYS A 132 9.89 -16.41 -39.46
CA LYS A 132 8.73 -16.27 -38.56
C LYS A 132 7.45 -16.85 -39.19
N ILE A 133 7.45 -17.13 -40.48
CA ILE A 133 6.30 -17.71 -41.17
C ILE A 133 6.28 -19.22 -40.90
N LEU A 134 5.13 -19.72 -40.50
CA LEU A 134 4.88 -21.12 -40.16
C LEU A 134 4.08 -21.79 -41.24
N HIS A 135 4.60 -22.93 -41.73
CA HIS A 135 3.90 -23.85 -42.59
C HIS A 135 3.53 -25.16 -41.86
N ALA A 136 2.92 -26.08 -42.53
CA ALA A 136 2.57 -27.39 -41.98
C ALA A 136 3.80 -28.10 -41.39
N ASN A 137 3.71 -28.56 -40.14
CA ASN A 137 4.78 -29.23 -39.41
C ASN A 137 6.06 -28.40 -39.19
N GLU A 138 5.93 -27.08 -39.22
CA GLU A 138 6.99 -26.12 -38.82
C GLU A 138 6.73 -25.54 -37.45
N THR A 139 7.83 -25.15 -36.77
CA THR A 139 7.74 -24.61 -35.42
C THR A 139 8.79 -23.53 -35.20
N LEU A 140 8.42 -22.55 -34.33
CA LEU A 140 9.36 -21.59 -33.76
C LEU A 140 9.74 -22.05 -32.36
N ILE A 141 10.92 -21.64 -31.89
CA ILE A 141 11.33 -21.83 -30.49
C ILE A 141 11.65 -20.49 -29.84
N ASN A 142 11.35 -20.38 -28.55
CA ASN A 142 11.71 -19.17 -27.79
C ASN A 142 13.21 -19.19 -27.45
N ALA A 143 13.89 -18.08 -27.75
CA ALA A 143 15.34 -17.89 -27.50
C ALA A 143 15.69 -17.86 -26.03
N ASP A 144 14.75 -17.43 -25.18
CA ASP A 144 14.94 -17.18 -23.75
C ASP A 144 15.04 -18.44 -22.90
N SER A 145 14.83 -19.63 -23.46
CA SER A 145 14.89 -20.87 -22.69
C SER A 145 16.32 -21.43 -22.61
N SER A 146 16.65 -22.01 -21.45
CA SER A 146 17.91 -22.72 -21.26
C SER A 146 18.10 -23.89 -22.24
N GLN A 147 17.02 -24.39 -22.80
CA GLN A 147 17.02 -25.51 -23.76
C GLN A 147 17.01 -25.05 -25.21
N ALA A 148 16.93 -23.74 -25.51
CA ALA A 148 16.89 -23.25 -26.91
C ALA A 148 18.08 -23.71 -27.75
N ALA A 149 19.25 -23.83 -27.15
CA ALA A 149 20.47 -24.32 -27.82
C ALA A 149 20.36 -25.80 -28.30
N GLU A 150 19.48 -26.58 -27.69
CA GLU A 150 19.22 -27.97 -28.06
C GLU A 150 18.36 -28.07 -29.34
N PHE A 151 17.69 -26.99 -29.73
CA PHE A 151 16.76 -26.96 -30.86
C PHE A 151 17.15 -25.91 -31.91
N PRO A 152 18.30 -26.05 -32.57
CA PRO A 152 18.74 -25.10 -33.59
C PRO A 152 17.81 -25.13 -34.82
N VAL A 153 17.80 -24.02 -35.59
CA VAL A 153 17.09 -23.93 -36.87
C VAL A 153 17.47 -25.06 -37.80
N GLY A 154 16.48 -25.74 -38.38
CA GLY A 154 16.65 -26.90 -39.25
C GLY A 154 16.53 -28.26 -38.54
N ARG A 155 16.58 -28.32 -37.21
CA ARG A 155 16.37 -29.57 -36.46
C ARG A 155 14.92 -30.04 -36.56
N SER A 156 14.74 -31.34 -36.74
CA SER A 156 13.43 -32.00 -36.68
C SER A 156 13.23 -32.61 -35.30
N VAL A 157 12.05 -32.35 -34.72
CA VAL A 157 11.63 -32.81 -33.40
C VAL A 157 10.41 -33.73 -33.57
N ALA A 158 10.52 -34.97 -33.13
CA ALA A 158 9.38 -35.89 -33.06
C ALA A 158 8.57 -35.59 -31.79
N TYR A 159 7.34 -35.14 -31.92
CA TYR A 159 6.46 -34.81 -30.84
C TYR A 159 5.31 -35.79 -30.74
N ASN A 160 5.18 -36.46 -29.61
CA ASN A 160 4.19 -37.52 -29.39
C ASN A 160 3.04 -36.99 -28.54
N VAL A 161 1.84 -37.03 -29.12
CA VAL A 161 0.59 -36.65 -28.45
C VAL A 161 -0.15 -37.91 -28.03
N ASN A 162 -0.43 -38.09 -26.75
CA ASN A 162 -1.08 -39.25 -26.21
C ASN A 162 -2.56 -38.98 -25.87
N SER A 163 -3.38 -39.98 -26.17
CA SER A 163 -4.78 -40.06 -25.73
C SER A 163 -4.99 -41.32 -24.88
N TYR A 164 -5.69 -41.20 -23.78
CA TYR A 164 -5.94 -42.30 -22.85
C TYR A 164 -7.40 -42.64 -22.78
N SER A 165 -7.69 -43.94 -22.72
CA SER A 165 -9.02 -44.50 -22.59
C SER A 165 -9.04 -45.58 -21.51
N ASN A 166 -9.89 -45.45 -20.51
CA ASN A 166 -10.26 -46.46 -19.51
C ASN A 166 -9.10 -47.35 -19.03
N GLY A 167 -7.96 -46.76 -18.66
CA GLY A 167 -6.80 -47.50 -18.14
C GLY A 167 -6.01 -48.30 -19.17
N SER A 168 -6.33 -48.17 -20.45
CA SER A 168 -5.59 -48.80 -21.55
C SER A 168 -4.29 -48.08 -21.83
N ARG A 169 -3.42 -48.74 -22.62
CA ARG A 169 -2.18 -48.12 -23.09
C ARG A 169 -2.52 -46.85 -23.90
N PRO A 170 -1.72 -45.79 -23.79
CA PRO A 170 -1.98 -44.59 -24.55
C PRO A 170 -1.93 -44.87 -26.05
N ILE A 171 -2.84 -44.29 -26.78
CA ILE A 171 -2.81 -44.24 -28.24
C ILE A 171 -2.05 -42.96 -28.60
N THR A 172 -0.98 -43.07 -29.39
CA THR A 172 -0.08 -41.98 -29.69
C THR A 172 -0.24 -41.49 -31.12
N TYR A 173 -0.34 -40.18 -31.27
CA TYR A 173 -0.22 -39.47 -32.54
C TYR A 173 1.17 -38.81 -32.66
N ASN A 174 1.90 -39.14 -33.71
CA ASN A 174 3.26 -38.64 -33.91
C ASN A 174 3.25 -37.45 -34.87
N VAL A 175 3.77 -36.30 -34.40
CA VAL A 175 3.97 -35.12 -35.23
C VAL A 175 5.46 -34.88 -35.33
N THR A 176 6.01 -34.74 -36.54
CA THR A 176 7.40 -34.33 -36.71
C THR A 176 7.44 -32.86 -37.06
N LEU A 177 8.00 -32.06 -36.16
CA LEU A 177 8.07 -30.61 -36.25
C LEU A 177 9.50 -30.20 -36.68
N LYS A 178 9.63 -29.34 -37.69
CA LYS A 178 10.93 -28.75 -38.09
C LYS A 178 11.05 -27.35 -37.51
N VAL A 179 12.12 -27.08 -36.77
CA VAL A 179 12.42 -25.75 -36.24
C VAL A 179 12.82 -24.83 -37.40
N VAL A 180 12.03 -23.79 -37.69
CA VAL A 180 12.29 -22.85 -38.79
C VAL A 180 12.76 -21.48 -38.29
N GLY A 181 12.52 -21.12 -37.03
CA GLY A 181 13.00 -19.88 -36.50
C GLY A 181 13.13 -19.87 -34.97
N VAL A 182 13.91 -18.92 -34.49
CA VAL A 182 14.14 -18.64 -33.08
C VAL A 182 13.62 -17.24 -32.81
N VAL A 183 12.73 -17.09 -31.81
CA VAL A 183 12.06 -15.84 -31.49
C VAL A 183 12.25 -15.43 -30.03
N ASN A 184 12.40 -14.14 -29.81
CA ASN A 184 12.26 -13.54 -28.46
C ASN A 184 10.79 -13.17 -28.23
N LEU A 185 10.27 -13.52 -27.07
CA LEU A 185 8.91 -13.25 -26.65
C LEU A 185 8.91 -12.06 -25.67
N ASP A 186 8.14 -11.04 -25.96
CA ASP A 186 7.90 -9.98 -24.97
C ASP A 186 7.00 -10.46 -23.82
N ALA A 187 6.79 -9.62 -22.82
CA ALA A 187 5.99 -9.96 -21.65
C ALA A 187 4.53 -10.30 -22.00
N ILE A 188 3.97 -9.72 -23.08
CA ILE A 188 2.61 -9.99 -23.53
C ILE A 188 2.53 -11.37 -24.18
N ALA A 189 3.44 -11.69 -25.10
CA ALA A 189 3.50 -13.01 -25.74
C ALA A 189 3.74 -14.13 -24.71
N GLN A 190 4.67 -13.93 -23.76
CA GLN A 190 4.93 -14.90 -22.68
C GLN A 190 3.68 -15.19 -21.86
N ARG A 191 2.89 -14.17 -21.51
CA ARG A 191 1.67 -14.31 -20.74
C ARG A 191 0.55 -14.95 -21.53
N THR A 192 0.35 -14.53 -22.79
CA THR A 192 -0.69 -15.10 -23.66
C THR A 192 -0.44 -16.59 -23.90
N LEU A 193 0.80 -16.98 -24.13
CA LEU A 193 1.18 -18.39 -24.31
C LEU A 193 1.27 -19.17 -22.99
N GLN A 194 1.03 -18.52 -21.84
CA GLN A 194 1.11 -19.15 -20.52
C GLN A 194 2.43 -19.90 -20.29
N ILE A 195 3.55 -19.33 -20.74
CA ILE A 195 4.87 -19.93 -20.64
C ILE A 195 5.47 -19.77 -19.24
N ALA A 196 5.02 -18.76 -18.52
CA ALA A 196 5.47 -18.46 -17.18
C ALA A 196 4.53 -19.09 -16.17
N ASP A 197 5.03 -20.03 -15.37
CA ASP A 197 4.34 -20.45 -14.14
C ASP A 197 4.37 -19.28 -13.15
N TYR A 198 3.28 -18.50 -13.13
CA TYR A 198 3.07 -17.50 -12.09
C TYR A 198 2.65 -18.20 -10.81
N TYR A 199 3.59 -18.50 -9.95
CA TYR A 199 3.27 -18.80 -8.56
C TYR A 199 2.91 -17.49 -7.86
N SER A 200 1.63 -17.17 -7.83
CA SER A 200 1.10 -16.16 -6.93
C SER A 200 0.99 -16.77 -5.54
N GLN A 201 1.95 -16.53 -4.68
CA GLN A 201 1.76 -16.77 -3.26
C GLN A 201 0.94 -15.61 -2.70
N CYS A 202 -0.36 -15.76 -2.73
CA CYS A 202 -1.27 -14.86 -2.04
C CYS A 202 -1.31 -15.26 -0.57
N PHE A 203 -0.74 -14.45 0.31
CA PHE A 203 -0.90 -14.61 1.76
C PHE A 203 -2.20 -13.92 2.16
N SER A 204 -3.18 -14.68 2.60
CA SER A 204 -4.40 -14.10 3.16
C SER A 204 -4.18 -13.77 4.65
N PRO A 205 -4.41 -12.54 5.14
CA PRO A 205 -4.75 -11.31 4.44
C PRO A 205 -3.50 -10.43 4.21
N GLY A 206 -2.96 -10.41 3.00
CA GLY A 206 -1.82 -9.58 2.61
C GLY A 206 -1.71 -9.46 1.09
N PRO A 207 -0.88 -8.55 0.58
CA PRO A 207 -0.67 -8.40 -0.85
C PRO A 207 -0.10 -9.67 -1.45
N CYS A 208 -0.59 -10.05 -2.63
CA CYS A 208 -0.01 -11.12 -3.42
C CYS A 208 1.41 -10.70 -3.84
N VAL A 209 2.42 -11.42 -3.38
CA VAL A 209 3.80 -11.22 -3.83
C VAL A 209 4.03 -12.14 -5.02
N TYR A 210 4.19 -11.56 -6.19
CA TYR A 210 4.52 -12.29 -7.40
C TYR A 210 6.04 -12.53 -7.41
N THR A 211 6.47 -13.64 -6.85
CA THR A 211 7.84 -14.10 -7.05
C THR A 211 7.89 -14.87 -8.37
N SER A 212 8.44 -14.25 -9.40
CA SER A 212 8.73 -14.91 -10.66
C SER A 212 9.97 -15.79 -10.51
N THR A 213 9.82 -17.03 -10.09
CA THR A 213 10.87 -18.04 -10.26
C THR A 213 10.75 -18.58 -11.67
N PHE A 214 11.39 -17.89 -12.62
CA PHE A 214 11.38 -18.32 -14.00
C PHE A 214 12.48 -19.34 -14.27
N GLN A 215 12.15 -20.62 -14.34
CA GLN A 215 12.74 -21.44 -15.38
C GLN A 215 11.94 -21.15 -16.66
N LYS A 216 12.53 -20.40 -17.58
CA LYS A 216 11.92 -20.19 -18.90
C LYS A 216 11.93 -21.54 -19.64
N GLN A 217 10.78 -22.20 -19.68
CA GLN A 217 10.62 -23.46 -20.39
C GLN A 217 10.79 -23.23 -21.90
N ALA A 218 11.37 -24.18 -22.57
CA ALA A 218 11.36 -24.20 -24.01
C ALA A 218 9.93 -24.43 -24.51
N VAL A 219 9.49 -23.63 -25.46
CA VAL A 219 8.17 -23.70 -26.08
C VAL A 219 8.31 -23.76 -27.57
N LEU A 220 7.73 -24.78 -28.17
CA LEU A 220 7.57 -24.93 -29.61
C LEU A 220 6.25 -24.25 -30.02
N ILE A 221 6.31 -23.32 -30.94
CA ILE A 221 5.15 -22.57 -31.41
C ILE A 221 4.86 -23.00 -32.85
N ALA A 222 3.66 -23.56 -33.10
CA ALA A 222 3.24 -24.07 -34.38
C ALA A 222 1.96 -23.41 -34.87
N SER A 223 1.66 -23.53 -36.17
CA SER A 223 0.39 -23.09 -36.76
C SER A 223 -0.78 -23.91 -36.24
N TRP A 224 -1.84 -23.23 -35.80
CA TRP A 224 -3.12 -23.85 -35.43
C TRP A 224 -3.76 -24.52 -36.65
N GLU A 225 -3.86 -23.80 -37.79
CA GLU A 225 -4.58 -24.25 -38.95
C GLU A 225 -3.88 -25.42 -39.64
N GLN A 226 -2.54 -25.35 -39.80
CA GLN A 226 -1.81 -26.29 -40.63
C GLN A 226 -1.24 -27.48 -39.86
N THR A 227 -0.93 -27.30 -38.57
CA THR A 227 -0.25 -28.32 -37.76
C THR A 227 -1.15 -28.90 -36.67
N PHE A 228 -1.93 -28.07 -35.99
CA PHE A 228 -2.64 -28.48 -34.78
C PHE A 228 -4.07 -28.98 -35.04
N LEU A 229 -4.78 -28.44 -36.02
CA LEU A 229 -6.13 -28.92 -36.39
C LEU A 229 -6.21 -30.40 -36.68
N PRO A 230 -5.26 -31.01 -37.43
CA PRO A 230 -5.24 -32.46 -37.65
C PRO A 230 -5.13 -33.25 -36.33
N VAL A 231 -4.41 -32.74 -35.35
CA VAL A 231 -4.28 -33.35 -34.02
C VAL A 231 -5.63 -33.28 -33.26
N ILE A 232 -6.32 -32.16 -33.34
CA ILE A 232 -7.67 -32.00 -32.73
C ILE A 232 -8.68 -32.98 -33.35
N ASP A 233 -8.72 -33.09 -34.69
CA ASP A 233 -9.65 -34.02 -35.37
C ASP A 233 -9.29 -35.48 -35.08
N TRP A 234 -8.01 -35.82 -34.97
CA TRP A 234 -7.60 -37.14 -34.51
C TRP A 234 -8.07 -37.44 -33.09
N ILE A 235 -7.89 -36.48 -32.12
CA ILE A 235 -8.38 -36.62 -30.75
C ILE A 235 -9.89 -36.78 -30.71
N TYR A 236 -10.61 -36.00 -31.51
CA TYR A 236 -12.06 -36.12 -31.64
C TYR A 236 -12.48 -37.49 -32.15
N SER A 237 -11.78 -38.05 -33.15
CA SER A 237 -12.02 -39.41 -33.66
C SER A 237 -11.81 -40.47 -32.58
N GLN A 238 -10.76 -40.35 -31.76
CA GLN A 238 -10.51 -41.24 -30.62
C GLN A 238 -11.61 -41.15 -29.57
N TYR A 239 -12.10 -39.92 -29.29
CA TYR A 239 -13.18 -39.65 -28.34
C TYR A 239 -14.49 -40.26 -28.81
N GLN A 240 -14.81 -40.20 -30.13
CA GLN A 240 -16.03 -40.81 -30.68
C GLN A 240 -16.05 -42.33 -30.58
N HIS A 241 -14.92 -43.00 -30.68
CA HIS A 241 -14.79 -44.47 -30.58
C HIS A 241 -14.85 -45.00 -29.14
N GLN A 242 -14.91 -44.10 -28.11
CA GLN A 242 -15.02 -44.54 -26.72
C GLN A 242 -16.44 -44.98 -26.36
N SER A 243 -16.56 -46.16 -25.78
CA SER A 243 -17.84 -46.66 -25.24
C SER A 243 -18.28 -45.92 -23.97
N VAL A 244 -17.33 -45.47 -23.18
CA VAL A 244 -17.54 -44.67 -21.94
C VAL A 244 -16.70 -43.40 -22.01
N LYS A 245 -17.29 -42.32 -22.43
CA LYS A 245 -16.66 -41.01 -22.66
C LYS A 245 -16.06 -40.39 -21.42
N TYR A 246 -16.51 -40.80 -20.26
CA TYR A 246 -16.06 -40.33 -18.93
C TYR A 246 -14.56 -40.54 -18.62
N TYR A 247 -13.98 -41.63 -19.12
CA TYR A 247 -12.59 -41.99 -18.87
C TYR A 247 -11.64 -41.51 -19.97
N PHE A 248 -12.14 -40.69 -20.89
CA PHE A 248 -11.28 -40.12 -21.93
C PHE A 248 -10.45 -38.98 -21.41
N SER A 249 -9.15 -39.00 -21.61
CA SER A 249 -8.25 -37.88 -21.36
C SER A 249 -7.20 -37.76 -22.46
N SER A 250 -6.75 -36.55 -22.74
CA SER A 250 -5.68 -36.29 -23.69
C SER A 250 -4.70 -35.29 -23.11
N GLN A 251 -3.48 -35.29 -23.63
CA GLN A 251 -2.43 -34.33 -23.28
C GLN A 251 -2.59 -32.98 -24.01
N VAL A 252 -3.69 -32.84 -24.76
CA VAL A 252 -3.98 -31.62 -25.50
C VAL A 252 -5.06 -30.82 -24.78
N SER A 253 -4.83 -29.57 -24.65
CA SER A 253 -5.81 -28.56 -24.29
C SER A 253 -5.98 -27.57 -25.42
N SER A 254 -7.21 -27.11 -25.64
CA SER A 254 -7.54 -26.13 -26.68
C SER A 254 -8.56 -25.12 -26.13
N SER A 255 -8.43 -23.89 -26.56
CA SER A 255 -9.31 -22.79 -26.19
C SER A 255 -9.49 -21.81 -27.35
N ILE A 256 -10.43 -20.91 -27.20
CA ILE A 256 -10.55 -19.75 -28.07
C ILE A 256 -10.28 -18.52 -27.21
N ASP A 257 -9.26 -17.77 -27.55
CA ASP A 257 -8.90 -16.53 -26.89
C ASP A 257 -9.69 -15.39 -27.52
N VAL A 258 -10.40 -14.62 -26.71
CA VAL A 258 -11.26 -13.52 -27.16
C VAL A 258 -10.64 -12.21 -26.70
N TYR A 259 -10.44 -11.31 -27.66
CA TYR A 259 -9.91 -9.96 -27.44
C TYR A 259 -11.04 -8.96 -27.64
N LEU A 260 -11.22 -8.08 -26.67
CA LEU A 260 -12.22 -7.03 -26.70
C LEU A 260 -11.69 -5.73 -27.31
N ALA A 261 -12.57 -4.91 -27.84
CA ALA A 261 -12.26 -3.57 -28.29
C ALA A 261 -12.06 -2.62 -27.08
N ARG A 262 -10.93 -2.80 -26.38
CA ARG A 262 -10.63 -2.12 -25.11
C ARG A 262 -10.73 -0.61 -25.20
N ASP A 263 -10.30 -0.02 -26.31
CA ASP A 263 -10.36 1.44 -26.55
C ASP A 263 -11.78 2.00 -26.48
N ARG A 264 -12.77 1.19 -26.82
CA ARG A 264 -14.19 1.59 -26.77
C ARG A 264 -14.85 1.25 -25.45
N LEU A 265 -14.49 0.11 -24.84
CA LEU A 265 -15.18 -0.45 -23.70
C LEU A 265 -14.59 0.03 -22.36
N ILE A 266 -13.30 0.36 -22.33
CA ILE A 266 -12.61 0.72 -21.09
C ILE A 266 -12.37 2.23 -21.06
N SER A 267 -13.07 2.89 -20.15
CA SER A 267 -12.86 4.29 -19.85
C SER A 267 -12.06 4.44 -18.55
N PRO A 268 -10.88 5.08 -18.59
CA PRO A 268 -10.12 5.36 -17.37
C PRO A 268 -10.84 6.34 -16.43
N PHE A 269 -11.88 7.06 -16.94
CA PHE A 269 -12.67 8.01 -16.15
C PHE A 269 -13.77 7.35 -15.31
N SER A 270 -14.23 6.15 -15.71
CA SER A 270 -15.29 5.42 -15.02
C SER A 270 -15.15 3.92 -15.24
N VAL A 271 -14.48 3.26 -14.30
CA VAL A 271 -14.26 1.81 -14.33
C VAL A 271 -15.57 1.05 -14.14
N GLU A 272 -16.51 1.56 -13.34
CA GLU A 272 -17.82 0.94 -13.12
C GLU A 272 -18.66 0.88 -14.41
N ASN A 273 -18.63 1.94 -15.22
CA ASN A 273 -19.29 1.94 -16.51
C ASN A 273 -18.63 0.94 -17.48
N SER A 274 -17.30 0.85 -17.44
CA SER A 274 -16.55 -0.13 -18.23
C SER A 274 -16.92 -1.56 -17.84
N ILE A 275 -16.99 -1.85 -16.56
CA ILE A 275 -17.44 -3.16 -16.04
C ILE A 275 -18.84 -3.50 -16.59
N SER A 276 -19.79 -2.57 -16.54
CA SER A 276 -21.16 -2.84 -17.02
C SER A 276 -21.23 -3.07 -18.54
N GLN A 277 -20.41 -2.37 -19.34
CA GLN A 277 -20.32 -2.59 -20.78
C GLN A 277 -19.69 -3.94 -21.12
N ILE A 278 -18.61 -4.30 -20.43
CA ILE A 278 -17.94 -5.59 -20.62
C ILE A 278 -18.88 -6.74 -20.23
N GLN A 279 -19.64 -6.63 -19.14
CA GLN A 279 -20.65 -7.62 -18.75
C GLN A 279 -21.70 -7.87 -19.83
N GLN A 280 -22.12 -6.81 -20.54
CA GLN A 280 -23.07 -6.97 -21.65
C GLN A 280 -22.45 -7.70 -22.85
N VAL A 281 -21.17 -7.43 -23.16
CA VAL A 281 -20.45 -8.15 -24.22
C VAL A 281 -20.25 -9.61 -23.82
N GLU A 282 -19.80 -9.85 -22.61
CA GLU A 282 -19.59 -11.17 -22.02
C GLU A 282 -20.85 -12.04 -22.09
N ALA A 283 -22.01 -11.48 -21.72
CA ALA A 283 -23.29 -12.20 -21.82
C ALA A 283 -23.60 -12.63 -23.26
N ARG A 284 -23.33 -11.76 -24.25
CA ARG A 284 -23.53 -12.09 -25.67
C ARG A 284 -22.55 -13.16 -26.14
N VAL A 285 -21.27 -13.04 -25.77
CA VAL A 285 -20.24 -14.04 -26.07
C VAL A 285 -20.57 -15.38 -25.44
N SER A 286 -21.00 -15.39 -24.19
CA SER A 286 -21.40 -16.62 -23.48
C SER A 286 -22.55 -17.33 -24.14
N VAL A 287 -23.60 -16.62 -24.58
CA VAL A 287 -24.73 -17.19 -25.29
C VAL A 287 -24.31 -17.79 -26.65
N ALA A 288 -23.49 -17.05 -27.41
CA ALA A 288 -22.99 -17.52 -28.69
C ALA A 288 -22.10 -18.78 -28.55
N ALA A 289 -21.21 -18.80 -27.53
CA ALA A 289 -20.32 -19.92 -27.27
C ALA A 289 -21.07 -21.18 -26.78
N GLN A 290 -22.07 -21.00 -25.90
CA GLN A 290 -22.85 -22.10 -25.34
C GLN A 290 -23.63 -22.89 -26.41
N GLN A 291 -24.08 -22.24 -27.48
CA GLN A 291 -24.76 -22.92 -28.61
C GLN A 291 -23.91 -24.02 -29.23
N TYR A 292 -22.57 -23.86 -29.17
CA TYR A 292 -21.63 -24.85 -29.72
C TYR A 292 -20.97 -25.71 -28.64
N GLY A 293 -21.42 -25.61 -27.38
CA GLY A 293 -20.90 -26.40 -26.29
C GLY A 293 -19.61 -25.85 -25.69
N PHE A 294 -19.31 -24.56 -25.85
CA PHE A 294 -18.17 -23.90 -25.22
C PHE A 294 -18.59 -23.12 -23.97
N ARG A 295 -17.70 -23.08 -22.98
CA ARG A 295 -17.90 -22.40 -21.73
C ARG A 295 -16.93 -21.22 -21.64
N LEU A 296 -17.45 -20.07 -21.25
CA LEU A 296 -16.65 -18.86 -21.05
C LEU A 296 -15.96 -18.87 -19.70
N GLN A 297 -14.69 -18.52 -19.71
CA GLN A 297 -13.90 -18.13 -18.54
C GLN A 297 -13.50 -16.67 -18.73
N ASP A 298 -13.94 -15.82 -17.83
CA ASP A 298 -13.59 -14.41 -17.83
C ASP A 298 -12.23 -14.20 -17.15
N ASN A 299 -11.40 -13.35 -17.76
CA ASN A 299 -10.13 -12.91 -17.21
C ASN A 299 -10.17 -11.42 -16.89
N LEU A 300 -10.70 -10.59 -17.80
CA LEU A 300 -10.66 -9.13 -17.69
C LEU A 300 -11.65 -8.59 -16.67
N LEU A 301 -12.91 -9.04 -16.71
CA LEU A 301 -13.98 -8.52 -15.83
C LEU A 301 -13.69 -8.82 -14.36
N SER A 302 -13.19 -10.02 -14.05
CA SER A 302 -12.78 -10.39 -12.70
C SER A 302 -11.66 -9.50 -12.17
N GLN A 303 -10.67 -9.21 -13.01
CA GLN A 303 -9.55 -8.33 -12.67
C GLN A 303 -10.00 -6.87 -12.48
N LEU A 304 -10.86 -6.36 -13.37
CA LEU A 304 -11.41 -5.00 -13.24
C LEU A 304 -12.30 -4.85 -12.00
N THR A 305 -13.05 -5.89 -11.66
CA THR A 305 -13.89 -5.88 -10.46
C THR A 305 -13.04 -5.86 -9.19
N GLY A 306 -12.00 -6.70 -9.13
CA GLY A 306 -11.01 -6.69 -8.04
C GLY A 306 -10.31 -5.34 -7.93
N PHE A 307 -9.87 -4.78 -9.05
CA PHE A 307 -9.25 -3.47 -9.15
C PHE A 307 -10.16 -2.35 -8.66
N SER A 308 -11.45 -2.34 -9.04
CA SER A 308 -12.43 -1.35 -8.56
C SER A 308 -12.57 -1.38 -7.03
N GLN A 309 -12.58 -2.56 -6.42
CA GLN A 309 -12.62 -2.71 -4.95
C GLN A 309 -11.33 -2.20 -4.28
N GLU A 310 -10.17 -2.46 -4.86
CA GLU A 310 -8.88 -1.97 -4.34
C GLU A 310 -8.80 -0.44 -4.40
N ILE A 311 -9.19 0.18 -5.52
CA ILE A 311 -9.22 1.64 -5.65
C ILE A 311 -10.24 2.29 -4.70
N PHE A 312 -11.40 1.66 -4.51
CA PHE A 312 -12.35 2.12 -3.50
C PHE A 312 -11.76 2.09 -2.09
N GLY A 313 -11.07 1.00 -1.74
CA GLY A 313 -10.36 0.87 -0.47
C GLY A 313 -9.30 1.96 -0.28
N LEU A 314 -8.52 2.27 -1.31
CA LEU A 314 -7.55 3.35 -1.30
C LEU A 314 -8.19 4.73 -1.09
N ARG A 315 -9.25 5.06 -1.84
CA ARG A 315 -9.97 6.33 -1.69
C ARG A 315 -10.54 6.48 -0.27
N LEU A 316 -11.06 5.39 0.30
CA LEU A 316 -11.52 5.37 1.68
C LEU A 316 -10.39 5.63 2.67
N GLN A 317 -9.25 4.95 2.51
CA GLN A 317 -8.07 5.15 3.34
C GLN A 317 -7.56 6.61 3.26
N TYR A 318 -7.49 7.18 2.06
CA TYR A 318 -7.09 8.58 1.87
C TYR A 318 -8.05 9.56 2.52
N SER A 319 -9.35 9.29 2.43
CA SER A 319 -10.37 10.11 3.11
C SER A 319 -10.19 10.10 4.62
N ILE A 320 -9.86 8.94 5.20
CA ILE A 320 -9.63 8.80 6.64
C ILE A 320 -8.35 9.55 7.07
N VAL A 321 -7.26 9.42 6.33
CA VAL A 321 -6.00 10.15 6.57
C VAL A 321 -6.21 11.66 6.50
N SER A 322 -7.19 12.13 5.74
CA SER A 322 -7.49 13.56 5.59
C SER A 322 -8.28 14.17 6.77
N ILE A 323 -8.89 13.35 7.63
CA ILE A 323 -9.74 13.80 8.75
C ILE A 323 -9.08 14.88 9.65
N PRO A 324 -7.80 14.77 10.09
CA PRO A 324 -7.18 15.81 10.91
C PRO A 324 -7.03 17.14 10.21
N VAL A 325 -6.74 17.12 8.91
CA VAL A 325 -6.63 18.33 8.11
C VAL A 325 -8.00 19.00 7.98
N PHE A 326 -9.07 18.22 7.88
CA PHE A 326 -10.43 18.75 7.91
C PHE A 326 -10.78 19.41 9.24
N PHE A 327 -10.44 18.77 10.35
CA PHE A 327 -10.63 19.38 11.66
C PHE A 327 -9.85 20.67 11.81
N LEU A 328 -8.63 20.71 11.29
CA LEU A 328 -7.82 21.91 11.29
C LEU A 328 -8.44 23.01 10.43
N ALA A 329 -8.80 22.72 9.18
CA ALA A 329 -9.41 23.66 8.26
C ALA A 329 -10.75 24.20 8.81
N TRP A 330 -11.59 23.32 9.36
CA TRP A 330 -12.80 23.71 10.03
C TRP A 330 -12.52 24.64 11.22
N PHE A 331 -11.54 24.30 12.06
CA PHE A 331 -11.19 25.10 13.23
C PHE A 331 -10.64 26.47 12.84
N VAL A 332 -9.74 26.54 11.87
CA VAL A 332 -9.21 27.79 11.31
C VAL A 332 -10.32 28.61 10.69
N GLY A 333 -11.15 27.99 9.85
CA GLY A 333 -12.30 28.64 9.20
C GLY A 333 -13.28 29.22 10.21
N ARG A 334 -13.61 28.47 11.28
CA ARG A 334 -14.45 28.93 12.38
C ARG A 334 -13.83 30.12 13.13
N THR A 335 -12.51 30.05 13.41
CA THR A 335 -11.80 31.11 14.16
C THR A 335 -11.74 32.40 13.34
N VAL A 336 -11.40 32.30 12.05
CA VAL A 336 -11.37 33.45 11.13
C VAL A 336 -12.76 34.05 10.94
N SER A 337 -13.77 33.19 10.76
CA SER A 337 -15.15 33.62 10.64
C SER A 337 -15.63 34.37 11.90
N GLN A 338 -15.36 33.82 13.09
CA GLN A 338 -15.69 34.46 14.35
C GLN A 338 -14.98 35.80 14.55
N SER A 339 -13.71 35.90 14.19
CA SER A 339 -12.96 37.17 14.21
C SER A 339 -13.52 38.19 13.22
N SER A 340 -13.87 37.74 12.01
CA SER A 340 -14.53 38.55 10.98
C SER A 340 -15.85 39.14 11.48
N PHE A 341 -16.68 38.34 12.17
CA PHE A 341 -17.95 38.82 12.77
C PHE A 341 -17.72 39.81 13.89
N ASN A 342 -16.74 39.57 14.76
CA ASN A 342 -16.41 40.50 15.85
C ASN A 342 -15.98 41.86 15.30
N LEU A 343 -15.19 41.93 14.22
CA LEU A 343 -14.78 43.15 13.58
C LEU A 343 -15.97 43.93 12.94
N ARG A 344 -17.01 43.20 12.54
CA ARG A 344 -18.23 43.77 11.89
C ARG A 344 -19.40 43.98 12.85
N ARG A 345 -19.20 43.80 14.13
CA ARG A 345 -20.24 43.82 15.14
C ARG A 345 -21.12 45.12 15.07
N LYS A 346 -20.48 46.28 14.80
CA LYS A 346 -21.19 47.54 14.63
C LYS A 346 -22.07 47.59 13.36
N GLU A 347 -21.58 47.04 12.24
CA GLU A 347 -22.36 46.97 10.99
C GLU A 347 -23.57 46.04 11.15
N ILE A 348 -23.41 44.92 11.86
CA ILE A 348 -24.49 43.98 12.17
C ILE A 348 -25.57 44.68 13.03
N GLY A 349 -25.13 45.40 14.06
CA GLY A 349 -26.03 46.19 14.89
C GLY A 349 -26.82 47.22 14.09
N LEU A 350 -26.18 47.95 13.19
CA LEU A 350 -26.83 48.94 12.34
C LEU A 350 -27.81 48.30 11.33
N LEU A 351 -27.52 47.12 10.82
CA LEU A 351 -28.44 46.40 9.93
C LEU A 351 -29.71 45.95 10.68
N LEU A 352 -29.53 45.43 11.91
CA LEU A 352 -30.67 45.05 12.77
C LEU A 352 -31.53 46.24 13.14
N THR A 353 -30.93 47.43 13.45
CA THR A 353 -31.70 48.67 13.71
C THR A 353 -32.41 49.20 12.46
N ARG A 354 -31.94 48.87 11.26
CA ARG A 354 -32.58 49.21 9.97
C ARG A 354 -33.68 48.23 9.53
N GLY A 355 -34.06 47.29 10.40
CA GLY A 355 -35.16 46.35 10.17
C GLY A 355 -34.81 45.03 9.53
N PHE A 356 -33.53 44.68 9.42
CA PHE A 356 -33.13 43.32 8.99
C PHE A 356 -33.54 42.31 10.07
N THR A 357 -34.23 41.23 9.63
CA THR A 357 -34.57 40.14 10.52
C THR A 357 -33.39 39.25 10.81
N LYS A 358 -33.35 38.55 11.96
CA LYS A 358 -32.33 37.56 12.33
C LYS A 358 -32.13 36.50 11.25
N ARG A 359 -33.24 36.01 10.64
CA ARG A 359 -33.19 35.02 9.56
C ARG A 359 -32.53 35.58 8.29
N GLN A 360 -32.86 36.81 7.90
CA GLN A 360 -32.23 37.45 6.73
C GLN A 360 -30.72 37.61 6.90
N LEU A 361 -30.31 38.02 8.11
CA LEU A 361 -28.88 38.15 8.44
C LEU A 361 -28.16 36.81 8.41
N PHE A 362 -28.76 35.76 8.97
CA PHE A 362 -28.21 34.40 8.96
C PHE A 362 -28.05 33.88 7.54
N TYR A 363 -29.08 33.93 6.72
CA TYR A 363 -29.00 33.47 5.30
C TYR A 363 -28.01 34.31 4.48
N GLN A 364 -27.82 35.58 4.80
CA GLN A 364 -26.81 36.41 4.13
C GLN A 364 -25.39 35.89 4.43
N PHE A 365 -25.08 35.57 5.68
CA PHE A 365 -23.80 34.99 6.02
C PHE A 365 -23.57 33.62 5.36
N LEU A 366 -24.63 32.81 5.24
CA LEU A 366 -24.55 31.55 4.52
C LEU A 366 -24.31 31.74 3.02
N THR A 367 -24.92 32.73 2.38
CA THR A 367 -24.67 33.06 0.97
C THR A 367 -23.24 33.59 0.73
N GLU A 368 -22.68 34.38 1.65
CA GLU A 368 -21.27 34.77 1.65
C GLU A 368 -20.37 33.55 1.73
N GLY A 369 -20.69 32.59 2.64
CA GLY A 369 -19.98 31.34 2.80
C GLY A 369 -20.05 30.46 1.56
N LEU A 370 -21.22 30.33 0.95
CA LEU A 370 -21.41 29.54 -0.28
C LEU A 370 -20.53 30.04 -1.42
N LEU A 371 -20.50 31.35 -1.63
CA LEU A 371 -19.66 31.98 -2.68
C LEU A 371 -18.17 31.72 -2.42
N ILE A 372 -17.73 31.84 -1.16
CA ILE A 372 -16.34 31.55 -0.77
C ILE A 372 -16.04 30.07 -0.94
N GLY A 373 -16.96 29.17 -0.58
CA GLY A 373 -16.81 27.71 -0.73
C GLY A 373 -16.66 27.28 -2.18
N ILE A 374 -17.47 27.86 -3.09
CA ILE A 374 -17.37 27.60 -4.54
C ILE A 374 -16.01 28.09 -5.08
N ALA A 375 -15.65 29.34 -4.77
CA ALA A 375 -14.38 29.92 -5.21
C ALA A 375 -13.17 29.14 -4.67
N ALA A 376 -13.20 28.75 -3.38
CA ALA A 376 -12.18 27.95 -2.74
C ALA A 376 -12.10 26.51 -3.31
N GLY A 377 -13.23 25.91 -3.64
CA GLY A 377 -13.29 24.60 -4.28
C GLY A 377 -12.68 24.60 -5.67
N LEU A 378 -13.06 25.56 -6.52
CA LEU A 378 -12.49 25.70 -7.86
C LEU A 378 -10.98 25.99 -7.82
N ALA A 379 -10.55 26.93 -6.99
CA ALA A 379 -9.14 27.22 -6.80
C ALA A 379 -8.40 26.01 -6.21
N GLY A 380 -9.05 25.26 -5.31
CA GLY A 380 -8.52 24.06 -4.69
C GLY A 380 -8.22 22.97 -5.70
N VAL A 381 -9.16 22.68 -6.62
CA VAL A 381 -8.96 21.68 -7.70
C VAL A 381 -7.80 22.09 -8.61
N LEU A 382 -7.76 23.36 -9.05
CA LEU A 382 -6.70 23.87 -9.91
C LEU A 382 -5.32 23.77 -9.25
N LEU A 383 -5.21 24.19 -8.00
CA LEU A 383 -3.96 24.10 -7.24
C LEU A 383 -3.59 22.64 -6.93
N ALA A 384 -4.55 21.77 -6.65
CA ALA A 384 -4.31 20.34 -6.43
C ALA A 384 -3.68 19.70 -7.68
N PHE A 385 -4.25 19.96 -8.85
CA PHE A 385 -3.73 19.46 -10.12
C PHE A 385 -2.32 19.98 -10.43
N ALA A 386 -2.07 21.27 -10.22
CA ALA A 386 -0.79 21.90 -10.54
C ALA A 386 0.33 21.57 -9.55
N LEU A 387 0.03 21.49 -8.25
CA LEU A 387 1.05 21.33 -7.19
C LEU A 387 1.34 19.88 -6.83
N ASN A 388 0.43 18.95 -7.11
CA ASN A 388 0.56 17.56 -6.69
C ASN A 388 1.87 16.91 -7.16
N PRO A 389 2.26 16.95 -8.45
CA PRO A 389 3.49 16.33 -8.92
C PRO A 389 4.75 16.97 -8.32
N THR A 390 4.74 18.29 -8.12
CA THR A 390 5.90 19.01 -7.54
C THR A 390 6.10 18.71 -6.07
N ILE A 391 5.02 18.57 -5.30
CA ILE A 391 5.08 18.24 -3.88
C ILE A 391 5.53 16.80 -3.70
N ILE A 392 4.99 15.85 -4.48
CA ILE A 392 5.40 14.44 -4.43
C ILE A 392 6.89 14.32 -4.73
N TRP A 393 7.37 14.97 -5.79
CA TRP A 393 8.79 14.97 -6.13
C TRP A 393 9.65 15.56 -5.01
N ALA A 394 9.28 16.71 -4.45
CA ALA A 394 10.05 17.38 -3.39
C ALA A 394 10.13 16.55 -2.10
N LEU A 395 9.15 15.66 -1.84
CA LEU A 395 9.10 14.79 -0.68
C LEU A 395 9.78 13.42 -0.90
N GLY A 396 10.51 13.27 -2.02
CA GLY A 396 11.24 12.05 -2.34
C GLY A 396 10.36 10.96 -2.94
N GLY A 397 9.18 11.31 -3.47
CA GLY A 397 8.41 10.46 -4.38
C GLY A 397 9.06 10.43 -5.75
N GLY A 398 8.98 9.30 -6.47
CA GLY A 398 9.47 9.21 -7.85
C GLY A 398 8.75 10.22 -8.79
N THR A 399 9.36 10.50 -9.94
CA THR A 399 8.70 11.29 -11.00
C THR A 399 7.48 10.52 -11.52
N GLN A 400 6.28 11.02 -11.21
CA GLN A 400 5.04 10.47 -11.78
C GLN A 400 4.88 11.01 -13.22
N ALA A 401 4.69 10.09 -14.15
CA ALA A 401 4.38 10.43 -15.53
C ALA A 401 2.92 10.94 -15.62
N GLY A 402 2.76 12.23 -15.56
CA GLY A 402 1.46 12.90 -15.72
C GLY A 402 0.57 12.87 -14.48
N THR A 403 -0.35 13.80 -14.40
CA THR A 403 -1.45 13.82 -13.40
C THR A 403 -2.75 13.54 -14.11
N PHE A 404 -3.59 12.71 -13.50
CA PHE A 404 -4.90 12.35 -14.02
C PHE A 404 -5.98 12.94 -13.11
N LEU A 405 -7.03 13.51 -13.71
CA LEU A 405 -8.13 14.16 -13.00
C LEU A 405 -9.46 13.65 -13.54
N THR A 406 -10.27 13.05 -12.69
CA THR A 406 -11.61 12.59 -13.03
C THR A 406 -12.66 13.68 -12.75
N SER A 407 -13.81 13.62 -13.45
CA SER A 407 -14.97 14.48 -13.17
C SER A 407 -15.47 14.33 -11.74
N ASP A 408 -15.42 13.11 -11.21
CA ASP A 408 -15.85 12.78 -9.84
C ASP A 408 -14.99 13.49 -8.80
N THR A 409 -13.68 13.55 -9.01
CA THR A 409 -12.76 14.30 -8.14
C THR A 409 -13.06 15.81 -8.15
N VAL A 410 -13.40 16.38 -9.31
CA VAL A 410 -13.79 17.80 -9.38
C VAL A 410 -15.07 18.05 -8.58
N VAL A 411 -16.10 17.24 -8.80
CA VAL A 411 -17.41 17.38 -8.13
C VAL A 411 -17.30 17.15 -6.64
N THR A 412 -16.62 16.08 -6.22
CA THR A 412 -16.46 15.74 -4.79
C THR A 412 -15.64 16.78 -4.04
N THR A 413 -14.57 17.33 -4.67
CA THR A 413 -13.77 18.40 -4.07
C THR A 413 -14.56 19.71 -3.94
N LEU A 414 -15.40 20.05 -4.91
CA LEU A 414 -16.27 21.23 -4.86
C LEU A 414 -17.33 21.08 -3.75
N ILE A 415 -18.01 19.94 -3.69
CA ILE A 415 -19.00 19.63 -2.64
C ILE A 415 -18.33 19.69 -1.27
N PHE A 416 -17.15 19.08 -1.13
CA PHE A 416 -16.38 19.12 0.11
C PHE A 416 -16.07 20.56 0.58
N ALA A 417 -15.56 21.42 -0.33
CA ALA A 417 -15.24 22.81 -0.02
C ALA A 417 -16.48 23.59 0.43
N ILE A 418 -17.61 23.37 -0.23
CA ILE A 418 -18.90 24.00 0.13
C ILE A 418 -19.35 23.55 1.54
N ILE A 419 -19.35 22.24 1.80
CA ILE A 419 -19.76 21.68 3.10
C ILE A 419 -18.83 22.18 4.21
N LEU A 420 -17.51 22.14 4.00
CA LEU A 420 -16.53 22.61 4.97
C LEU A 420 -16.73 24.09 5.32
N THR A 421 -16.95 24.93 4.30
CA THR A 421 -17.17 26.36 4.48
C THR A 421 -18.49 26.61 5.21
N PHE A 422 -19.55 25.90 4.83
CA PHE A 422 -20.86 25.98 5.49
C PHE A 422 -20.77 25.64 6.98
N VAL A 423 -20.17 24.49 7.32
CA VAL A 423 -20.00 24.05 8.72
C VAL A 423 -19.12 25.02 9.53
N SER A 424 -18.10 25.62 8.89
CA SER A 424 -17.21 26.59 9.52
C SER A 424 -17.93 27.90 9.86
N ILE A 425 -18.85 28.37 9.01
CA ILE A 425 -19.55 29.64 9.16
C ILE A 425 -20.84 29.49 9.97
N PHE A 426 -21.44 28.31 10.00
CA PHE A 426 -22.77 28.08 10.61
C PHE A 426 -22.87 28.58 12.07
N SER A 427 -21.94 28.14 12.93
CA SER A 427 -21.99 28.53 14.35
C SER A 427 -21.71 30.03 14.58
N PRO A 428 -20.70 30.65 13.96
CA PRO A 428 -20.48 32.09 14.02
C PRO A 428 -21.65 32.90 13.44
N ALA A 429 -22.22 32.49 12.30
CA ALA A 429 -23.38 33.16 11.69
C ALA A 429 -24.62 33.17 12.61
N ARG A 430 -24.88 32.04 13.27
CA ARG A 430 -25.95 31.95 14.26
C ARG A 430 -25.73 32.88 15.45
N GLN A 431 -24.51 32.90 16.00
CA GLN A 431 -24.15 33.80 17.09
C GLN A 431 -24.28 35.28 16.70
N ALA A 432 -23.90 35.64 15.45
CA ALA A 432 -24.00 36.98 14.93
C ALA A 432 -25.47 37.40 14.69
N SER A 433 -26.30 36.49 14.21
CA SER A 433 -27.72 36.77 13.97
C SER A 433 -28.56 36.92 15.25
N ASP A 434 -28.17 36.20 16.31
CA ASP A 434 -28.82 36.23 17.62
C ASP A 434 -28.39 37.42 18.53
N MET A 435 -27.47 38.26 18.02
CA MET A 435 -26.91 39.37 18.78
C MET A 435 -27.96 40.46 19.01
N ASP A 436 -28.02 41.01 20.22
CA ASP A 436 -28.87 42.13 20.55
C ASP A 436 -28.29 43.42 19.92
N PRO A 437 -29.13 44.22 19.18
CA PRO A 437 -28.71 45.50 18.56
C PRO A 437 -28.07 46.46 19.56
N ALA A 438 -28.63 46.55 20.78
CA ALA A 438 -28.11 47.44 21.81
C ALA A 438 -26.71 47.03 22.29
N GLN A 439 -26.46 45.72 22.38
CA GLN A 439 -25.15 45.19 22.72
C GLN A 439 -24.15 45.30 21.57
N ALA A 440 -24.59 45.22 20.30
CA ALA A 440 -23.77 45.36 19.14
C ALA A 440 -23.20 46.78 18.95
N LEU A 441 -23.94 47.80 19.35
CA LEU A 441 -23.59 49.23 19.24
C LEU A 441 -22.77 49.77 20.40
N LYS A 442 -22.79 49.11 21.58
CA LYS A 442 -21.98 49.52 22.73
C LYS A 442 -20.51 49.36 22.48
N GLN A 443 -19.76 50.46 22.69
CA GLN A 443 -18.34 50.57 22.38
C GLN A 443 -17.42 50.03 23.49
N TYR A 444 -17.97 49.56 24.62
CA TYR A 444 -17.23 49.13 25.78
C TYR A 444 -16.71 47.73 25.66
N VAL A 445 -15.47 47.55 26.06
CA VAL A 445 -14.72 46.30 26.21
C VAL A 445 -15.55 45.35 27.09
N TYR A 446 -16.16 44.33 26.45
CA TYR A 446 -16.72 43.22 27.21
C TYR A 446 -15.54 42.44 27.81
N LEU A 447 -15.46 42.45 29.12
CA LEU A 447 -14.82 41.37 29.87
C LEU A 447 -15.63 40.12 29.50
N GLU A 448 -15.12 39.30 28.57
CA GLU A 448 -15.69 37.99 28.30
C GLU A 448 -15.77 37.24 29.62
N GLU A 449 -16.96 37.00 30.14
CA GLU A 449 -17.13 36.07 31.24
C GLU A 449 -16.40 34.79 30.89
N THR A 450 -15.39 34.45 31.66
CA THR A 450 -14.59 33.22 31.51
C THR A 450 -15.43 32.05 32.00
N ARG A 451 -16.49 31.70 31.29
CA ARG A 451 -17.19 30.43 31.51
C ARG A 451 -16.22 29.30 31.25
N PRO A 452 -15.97 28.43 32.25
CA PRO A 452 -15.06 27.31 32.07
C PRO A 452 -15.61 26.43 30.94
N ARG A 453 -14.77 26.17 29.93
CA ARG A 453 -15.14 25.31 28.80
C ARG A 453 -15.48 23.92 29.34
N ARG A 454 -16.68 23.42 29.08
CA ARG A 454 -17.08 22.05 29.46
C ARG A 454 -16.14 21.05 28.79
N LYS A 455 -15.30 20.39 29.58
CA LYS A 455 -14.30 19.40 29.10
C LYS A 455 -14.90 18.02 28.80
N ARG A 456 -16.23 17.86 28.97
CA ARG A 456 -16.91 16.57 28.85
C ARG A 456 -16.61 15.84 27.52
N TRP A 457 -16.74 16.54 26.38
CA TRP A 457 -16.45 15.96 25.06
C TRP A 457 -14.97 15.61 24.87
N ALA A 458 -14.05 16.38 25.42
CA ALA A 458 -12.63 16.06 25.37
C ALA A 458 -12.28 14.82 26.20
N ILE A 459 -12.92 14.64 27.35
CA ILE A 459 -12.77 13.43 28.18
C ILE A 459 -13.34 12.23 27.47
N VAL A 460 -14.55 12.32 26.90
CA VAL A 460 -15.16 11.23 26.14
C VAL A 460 -14.29 10.83 24.94
N ALA A 461 -13.82 11.78 24.15
CA ALA A 461 -12.95 11.52 23.02
C ALA A 461 -11.64 10.87 23.47
N PHE A 462 -11.01 11.38 24.52
CA PHE A 462 -9.79 10.81 25.08
C PHE A 462 -10.00 9.37 25.57
N SER A 463 -11.10 9.11 26.29
CA SER A 463 -11.41 7.79 26.83
C SER A 463 -11.69 6.76 25.72
N LEU A 464 -12.42 7.16 24.66
CA LEU A 464 -12.68 6.29 23.50
C LEU A 464 -11.40 6.00 22.72
N GLY A 465 -10.58 7.03 22.50
CA GLY A 465 -9.30 6.86 21.82
C GLY A 465 -8.31 6.04 22.65
N LEU A 466 -8.25 6.25 23.97
CA LEU A 466 -7.43 5.46 24.88
C LEU A 466 -7.88 4.00 24.94
N TYR A 467 -9.18 3.76 24.96
CA TYR A 467 -9.75 2.42 24.89
C TYR A 467 -9.25 1.67 23.64
N GLN A 468 -9.33 2.30 22.45
CA GLN A 468 -8.84 1.70 21.21
C GLN A 468 -7.33 1.43 21.26
N LEU A 469 -6.52 2.38 21.75
CA LEU A 469 -5.09 2.18 21.89
C LEU A 469 -4.74 1.04 22.85
N VAL A 470 -5.42 0.95 23.99
CA VAL A 470 -5.21 -0.15 24.96
C VAL A 470 -5.51 -1.49 24.34
N LEU A 471 -6.59 -1.61 23.55
CA LEU A 471 -6.87 -2.86 22.83
C LEU A 471 -5.77 -3.20 21.82
N LEU A 472 -5.28 -2.23 21.05
CA LEU A 472 -4.17 -2.43 20.12
C LEU A 472 -2.89 -2.87 20.86
N PHE A 473 -2.60 -2.27 22.03
CA PHE A 473 -1.49 -2.70 22.88
C PHE A 473 -1.60 -4.13 23.38
N LEU A 474 -2.81 -4.58 23.68
CA LEU A 474 -3.08 -5.95 24.09
C LEU A 474 -3.09 -6.93 22.89
N GLY A 475 -2.89 -6.43 21.67
CA GLY A 475 -2.99 -7.22 20.45
C GLY A 475 -4.40 -7.69 20.14
N ILE A 476 -5.42 -7.03 20.70
CA ILE A 476 -6.82 -7.38 20.50
C ILE A 476 -7.43 -6.39 19.50
N ASN A 477 -7.98 -6.90 18.41
CA ASN A 477 -8.72 -6.09 17.44
C ASN A 477 -9.99 -6.83 16.98
N TYR A 478 -10.84 -6.13 16.21
CA TYR A 478 -12.11 -6.69 15.75
C TYR A 478 -11.97 -7.94 14.86
N GLN A 479 -10.80 -8.15 14.22
CA GLN A 479 -10.55 -9.31 13.35
C GLN A 479 -10.11 -10.54 14.14
N ASN A 480 -9.34 -10.37 15.24
CA ASN A 480 -8.83 -11.49 16.03
C ASN A 480 -9.62 -11.78 17.32
N ILE A 481 -10.57 -10.91 17.67
CA ILE A 481 -11.35 -11.03 18.92
C ILE A 481 -12.16 -12.34 18.99
N GLY A 482 -12.54 -12.90 17.83
CA GLY A 482 -13.22 -14.20 17.75
C GLY A 482 -12.46 -15.32 18.45
N ARG A 483 -11.12 -15.28 18.49
CA ARG A 483 -10.29 -16.28 19.21
C ARG A 483 -10.51 -16.24 20.71
N TYR A 484 -10.71 -15.05 21.26
CA TYR A 484 -10.94 -14.86 22.69
C TYR A 484 -12.39 -15.19 23.09
N VAL A 485 -13.33 -15.08 22.13
CA VAL A 485 -14.73 -15.42 22.33
C VAL A 485 -14.93 -16.91 22.44
N TYR A 486 -14.26 -17.73 21.61
CA TYR A 486 -14.42 -19.19 21.58
C TYR A 486 -14.00 -19.91 22.86
N GLY A 487 -13.13 -19.35 23.69
CA GLY A 487 -12.70 -19.93 24.98
C GLY A 487 -13.35 -19.30 26.21
N SER A 488 -14.33 -18.39 26.04
CA SER A 488 -14.84 -17.58 27.13
C SER A 488 -16.25 -17.98 27.58
N ASN A 489 -16.60 -17.65 28.84
CA ASN A 489 -17.94 -17.82 29.36
C ASN A 489 -18.91 -16.89 28.64
N PHE A 490 -20.20 -17.25 28.57
CA PHE A 490 -21.26 -16.50 27.87
C PHE A 490 -21.25 -14.98 28.13
N PHE A 491 -21.13 -14.57 29.39
CA PHE A 491 -21.08 -13.14 29.74
C PHE A 491 -19.82 -12.45 29.23
N LEU A 492 -18.66 -13.12 29.29
CA LEU A 492 -17.41 -12.58 28.77
C LEU A 492 -17.47 -12.51 27.24
N ALA A 493 -18.03 -13.52 26.58
CA ALA A 493 -18.25 -13.53 25.13
C ALA A 493 -19.11 -12.33 24.69
N LEU A 494 -20.20 -12.04 25.42
CA LEU A 494 -21.07 -10.88 25.13
C LEU A 494 -20.31 -9.55 25.25
N ILE A 495 -19.51 -9.39 26.30
CA ILE A 495 -18.66 -8.20 26.50
C ILE A 495 -17.65 -8.06 25.38
N LEU A 496 -17.00 -9.16 24.98
CA LEU A 496 -16.03 -9.15 23.90
C LEU A 496 -16.67 -8.83 22.54
N ILE A 497 -17.88 -9.29 22.26
CA ILE A 497 -18.62 -8.96 21.02
C ILE A 497 -18.94 -7.45 21.00
N VAL A 498 -19.43 -6.88 22.11
CA VAL A 498 -19.67 -5.43 22.19
C VAL A 498 -18.36 -4.65 22.03
N ALA A 499 -17.28 -5.13 22.64
CA ALA A 499 -15.95 -4.54 22.49
C ALA A 499 -15.46 -4.63 21.04
N ALA A 500 -15.73 -5.72 20.32
CA ALA A 500 -15.42 -5.86 18.89
C ALA A 500 -16.14 -4.85 18.02
N ILE A 501 -17.46 -4.69 18.22
CA ILE A 501 -18.28 -3.73 17.47
C ILE A 501 -17.76 -2.31 17.71
N LEU A 502 -17.47 -1.96 18.97
CA LEU A 502 -16.91 -0.67 19.30
C LEU A 502 -15.51 -0.48 18.72
N SER A 503 -14.65 -1.51 18.78
CA SER A 503 -13.30 -1.49 18.18
C SER A 503 -13.36 -1.34 16.67
N PHE A 504 -14.30 -1.99 15.98
CA PHE A 504 -14.51 -1.80 14.54
C PHE A 504 -14.87 -0.35 14.20
N ALA A 505 -15.81 0.25 14.94
CA ALA A 505 -16.20 1.64 14.75
C ALA A 505 -15.05 2.63 15.06
N LEU A 506 -14.19 2.29 16.02
CA LEU A 506 -13.06 3.13 16.45
C LEU A 506 -11.76 2.83 15.72
N ALA A 507 -11.67 1.77 14.93
CA ALA A 507 -10.43 1.34 14.28
C ALA A 507 -9.71 2.47 13.53
N TYR A 508 -10.48 3.28 12.82
CA TYR A 508 -9.96 4.39 12.03
C TYR A 508 -10.02 5.75 12.75
N ILE A 509 -11.02 5.96 13.60
CA ILE A 509 -11.28 7.26 14.24
C ILE A 509 -10.61 7.34 15.63
N GLY A 510 -10.33 6.20 16.26
CA GLY A 510 -9.77 6.11 17.61
C GLY A 510 -8.47 6.91 17.81
N PRO A 511 -7.45 6.76 16.95
CA PRO A 511 -6.22 7.53 17.03
C PRO A 511 -6.46 9.05 17.03
N PHE A 512 -7.40 9.53 16.20
CA PHE A 512 -7.77 10.95 16.15
C PHE A 512 -8.49 11.42 17.39
N LEU A 513 -9.41 10.60 17.92
CA LEU A 513 -10.09 10.91 19.18
C LEU A 513 -9.09 11.00 20.32
N PHE A 514 -8.08 10.14 20.34
CA PHE A 514 -7.01 10.22 21.32
C PHE A 514 -6.17 11.49 21.18
N LEU A 515 -5.70 11.80 19.96
CA LEU A 515 -4.97 13.04 19.66
C LEU A 515 -5.79 14.28 20.03
N TYR A 516 -7.06 14.33 19.61
CA TYR A 516 -7.97 15.43 19.94
C TYR A 516 -8.17 15.58 21.45
N GLY A 517 -8.48 14.48 22.12
CA GLY A 517 -8.74 14.47 23.55
C GLY A 517 -7.50 14.87 24.37
N ALA A 518 -6.35 14.28 24.05
CA ALA A 518 -5.06 14.58 24.71
C ALA A 518 -4.67 16.05 24.53
N ALA A 519 -4.74 16.58 23.30
CA ALA A 519 -4.42 17.97 23.01
C ALA A 519 -5.37 18.95 23.75
N GLN A 520 -6.66 18.64 23.81
CA GLN A 520 -7.63 19.48 24.55
C GLN A 520 -7.46 19.42 26.07
N LEU A 521 -7.16 18.26 26.63
CA LEU A 521 -6.95 18.09 28.08
C LEU A 521 -5.64 18.74 28.54
N SER A 522 -4.58 18.68 27.71
CA SER A 522 -3.28 19.25 27.99
C SER A 522 -3.29 20.80 28.08
N THR A 523 -4.30 21.47 27.54
CA THR A 523 -4.41 22.94 27.56
C THR A 523 -4.36 23.52 28.98
N GLY A 524 -4.85 22.79 29.99
CA GLY A 524 -4.75 23.19 31.39
C GLY A 524 -3.32 23.18 31.95
N LEU A 525 -2.48 22.27 31.48
CA LEU A 525 -1.06 22.17 31.83
C LEU A 525 -0.21 23.26 31.15
N ALA A 526 -0.62 23.70 29.97
CA ALA A 526 0.05 24.74 29.20
C ALA A 526 0.21 26.05 30.00
N HIS A 527 -0.81 26.43 30.77
CA HIS A 527 -0.75 27.60 31.62
C HIS A 527 0.31 27.49 32.75
N ARG A 528 0.43 26.30 33.36
CA ARG A 528 1.45 26.04 34.40
C ARG A 528 2.85 26.06 33.81
N PHE A 529 3.02 25.46 32.63
CA PHE A 529 4.27 25.45 31.90
C PHE A 529 4.70 26.87 31.49
N HIS A 530 3.77 27.65 30.92
CA HIS A 530 4.03 29.05 30.51
C HIS A 530 4.46 29.89 31.69
N ARG A 531 3.84 29.77 32.90
CA ARG A 531 4.22 30.49 34.10
C ARG A 531 5.69 30.21 34.51
N ARG A 532 6.09 28.94 34.50
CA ARG A 532 7.46 28.52 34.82
C ARG A 532 8.45 29.07 33.79
N PHE A 533 8.12 29.00 32.51
CA PHE A 533 8.96 29.53 31.44
C PHE A 533 9.09 31.06 31.52
N ALA A 534 8.01 31.78 31.75
CA ALA A 534 8.04 33.23 31.91
C ALA A 534 8.88 33.67 33.09
N ALA A 535 8.89 32.91 34.19
CA ALA A 535 9.79 33.16 35.35
C ALA A 535 11.27 32.97 34.98
N LEU A 536 11.57 31.98 34.14
CA LEU A 536 12.93 31.77 33.62
C LEU A 536 13.33 32.86 32.60
N ALA A 537 12.43 33.24 31.70
CA ALA A 537 12.64 34.28 30.70
C ALA A 537 12.83 35.68 31.30
N ARG A 538 12.36 35.91 32.53
CA ARG A 538 12.57 37.15 33.24
C ARG A 538 14.07 37.51 33.43
N ARG A 539 14.92 36.49 33.52
CA ARG A 539 16.39 36.67 33.60
C ARG A 539 17.02 37.25 32.33
N ILE A 540 16.35 37.01 31.17
CA ILE A 540 16.90 37.39 29.85
C ILE A 540 16.21 38.66 29.32
N ILE A 541 14.87 38.75 29.46
CA ILE A 541 14.05 39.78 28.83
C ILE A 541 13.48 40.78 29.83
N GLY A 542 13.75 40.58 31.11
CA GLY A 542 13.30 41.46 32.19
C GLY A 542 11.79 41.37 32.47
N ASP A 543 11.20 42.45 32.99
CA ASP A 543 9.79 42.48 33.43
C ASP A 543 8.76 42.41 32.29
N VAL A 544 9.19 42.54 31.04
CA VAL A 544 8.35 42.32 29.84
C VAL A 544 7.79 40.90 29.80
N SER A 545 8.49 39.91 30.37
CA SER A 545 8.03 38.54 30.50
C SER A 545 6.80 38.39 31.43
N VAL A 546 6.70 39.25 32.43
CA VAL A 546 5.53 39.27 33.35
C VAL A 546 4.29 39.80 32.64
N LEU A 547 4.45 40.81 31.77
CA LEU A 547 3.37 41.33 30.93
C LEU A 547 2.88 40.26 29.98
N ALA A 548 3.79 39.51 29.32
CA ALA A 548 3.45 38.38 28.46
C ALA A 548 2.67 37.31 29.21
N SER A 549 3.09 36.95 30.42
CA SER A 549 2.39 35.95 31.23
C SER A 549 0.96 36.38 31.58
N ARG A 550 0.78 37.63 32.04
CA ARG A 550 -0.54 38.16 32.35
C ARG A 550 -1.47 38.17 31.11
N SER A 551 -0.93 38.46 29.94
CA SER A 551 -1.64 38.42 28.67
C SER A 551 -2.19 37.06 28.36
N VAL A 552 -1.36 36.03 28.51
CA VAL A 552 -1.74 34.62 28.30
C VAL A 552 -2.84 34.18 29.26
N PHE A 553 -2.78 34.60 30.52
CA PHE A 553 -3.82 34.28 31.52
C PHE A 553 -5.18 34.95 31.25
N ARG A 554 -5.19 36.15 30.66
CA ARG A 554 -6.43 36.86 30.29
C ARG A 554 -7.20 36.21 29.15
N ASN A 555 -6.56 35.44 28.26
CA ASN A 555 -7.18 34.87 27.08
C ASN A 555 -7.02 33.33 26.99
N PRO A 556 -7.60 32.57 27.92
CA PRO A 556 -7.39 31.12 28.01
C PRO A 556 -7.92 30.36 26.78
N ARG A 557 -8.96 30.87 26.09
CA ARG A 557 -9.50 30.25 24.88
C ARG A 557 -8.51 30.28 23.71
N ARG A 558 -7.77 31.38 23.55
CA ARG A 558 -6.79 31.56 22.50
C ARG A 558 -5.57 30.68 22.74
N VAL A 559 -5.09 30.63 23.98
CA VAL A 559 -4.01 29.74 24.40
C VAL A 559 -4.39 28.27 24.10
N ALA A 560 -5.61 27.89 24.51
CA ALA A 560 -6.12 26.55 24.23
C ALA A 560 -6.20 26.25 22.73
N ALA A 561 -6.60 27.23 21.91
CA ALA A 561 -6.67 27.07 20.46
C ALA A 561 -5.27 26.86 19.83
N LEU A 562 -4.29 27.67 20.23
CA LEU A 562 -2.92 27.57 19.73
C LEU A 562 -2.28 26.25 20.15
N VAL A 563 -2.36 25.90 21.42
CA VAL A 563 -1.81 24.63 21.93
C VAL A 563 -2.47 23.44 21.23
N PHE A 564 -3.78 23.50 21.05
CA PHE A 564 -4.53 22.43 20.37
C PHE A 564 -4.10 22.26 18.91
N ILE A 565 -4.01 23.34 18.13
CA ILE A 565 -3.63 23.26 16.71
C ILE A 565 -2.23 22.67 16.58
N VAL A 566 -1.25 23.23 17.30
CA VAL A 566 0.15 22.81 17.19
C VAL A 566 0.33 21.37 17.68
N ALA A 567 -0.26 20.99 18.82
CA ALA A 567 -0.14 19.64 19.36
C ALA A 567 -0.83 18.60 18.46
N LEU A 568 -2.01 18.93 17.90
CA LEU A 568 -2.72 18.06 16.98
C LEU A 568 -1.90 17.76 15.73
N ILE A 569 -1.27 18.78 15.14
CA ILE A 569 -0.56 18.61 13.88
C ILE A 569 0.77 17.93 14.10
N VAL A 570 1.51 18.30 15.14
CA VAL A 570 2.76 17.62 15.46
C VAL A 570 2.49 16.14 15.77
N GLY A 571 1.46 15.85 16.57
CA GLY A 571 1.05 14.49 16.86
C GLY A 571 0.63 13.71 15.60
N TYR A 572 -0.14 14.33 14.73
CA TYR A 572 -0.54 13.76 13.44
C TYR A 572 0.68 13.52 12.53
N SER A 573 1.57 14.51 12.41
CA SER A 573 2.76 14.37 11.56
C SER A 573 3.70 13.28 12.07
N MET A 574 3.90 13.22 13.41
CA MET A 574 4.67 12.14 14.03
C MET A 574 4.07 10.77 13.76
N TRP A 575 2.73 10.65 13.88
CA TRP A 575 2.05 9.41 13.56
C TRP A 575 2.21 9.02 12.09
N VAL A 576 1.85 9.89 11.15
CA VAL A 576 1.89 9.57 9.71
C VAL A 576 3.31 9.29 9.22
N ILE A 577 4.30 10.10 9.62
CA ILE A 577 5.69 9.91 9.22
C ILE A 577 6.27 8.64 9.87
N GLY A 578 5.97 8.40 11.14
CA GLY A 578 6.41 7.21 11.85
C GLY A 578 5.78 5.93 11.31
N ASP A 579 4.49 5.96 10.98
CA ASP A 579 3.80 4.82 10.35
C ASP A 579 4.36 4.53 8.95
N LEU A 580 4.57 5.58 8.13
CA LEU A 580 5.19 5.44 6.81
C LEU A 580 6.59 4.82 6.89
N ALA A 581 7.44 5.30 7.81
CA ALA A 581 8.78 4.76 8.01
C ALA A 581 8.74 3.31 8.49
N SER A 582 7.86 3.01 9.45
CA SER A 582 7.63 1.66 9.97
C SER A 582 7.13 0.70 8.88
N GLN A 583 6.25 1.16 7.99
CA GLN A 583 5.74 0.37 6.88
C GLN A 583 6.81 0.09 5.81
N GLN A 584 7.63 1.08 5.48
CA GLN A 584 8.73 0.89 4.54
C GLN A 584 9.77 -0.11 5.06
N ASP A 585 10.16 0.01 6.34
CA ASP A 585 11.06 -0.93 6.99
C ASP A 585 10.46 -2.34 7.02
N TYR A 586 9.18 -2.46 7.37
CA TYR A 586 8.48 -3.74 7.38
C TYR A 586 8.44 -4.38 6.00
N ASN A 587 8.05 -3.65 4.96
CA ASN A 587 7.97 -4.17 3.59
C ASN A 587 9.35 -4.62 3.09
N TYR A 588 10.39 -3.83 3.34
CA TYR A 588 11.76 -4.18 2.98
C TYR A 588 12.22 -5.47 3.67
N ARG A 589 12.11 -5.55 5.00
CA ARG A 589 12.49 -6.74 5.77
C ARG A 589 11.66 -7.96 5.41
N GLN A 590 10.36 -7.79 5.17
CA GLN A 590 9.49 -8.88 4.72
C GLN A 590 9.97 -9.46 3.39
N THR A 591 10.39 -8.62 2.45
CA THR A 591 10.94 -9.05 1.17
C THR A 591 12.29 -9.75 1.35
N GLU A 592 13.17 -9.25 2.22
CA GLU A 592 14.44 -9.91 2.55
C GLU A 592 14.22 -11.29 3.19
N VAL A 593 13.26 -11.41 4.10
CA VAL A 593 12.89 -12.71 4.70
C VAL A 593 12.37 -13.68 3.65
N GLN A 594 11.53 -13.22 2.71
CA GLN A 594 10.98 -14.07 1.65
C GLN A 594 12.06 -14.51 0.65
N ASN A 595 12.93 -13.60 0.26
CA ASN A 595 14.04 -13.91 -0.63
C ASN A 595 15.14 -14.75 0.04
N GLY A 596 15.27 -14.61 1.35
CA GLY A 596 16.35 -15.20 2.14
C GLY A 596 17.62 -14.35 2.21
N SER A 597 17.73 -13.30 1.35
CA SER A 597 18.85 -12.33 1.32
C SER A 597 18.49 -11.14 0.40
N ASP A 598 19.41 -10.20 0.23
CA ASP A 598 19.33 -9.09 -0.73
C ASP A 598 19.11 -9.57 -2.17
N LEU A 599 19.74 -10.67 -2.53
CA LEU A 599 19.68 -11.28 -3.85
C LEU A 599 19.45 -12.79 -3.71
N ARG A 600 18.48 -13.31 -4.45
CA ARG A 600 18.18 -14.73 -4.56
C ARG A 600 18.38 -15.17 -6.00
N LEU A 601 19.28 -16.15 -6.20
CA LEU A 601 19.52 -16.78 -7.49
C LEU A 601 18.86 -18.16 -7.48
N SER A 602 18.11 -18.46 -8.50
CA SER A 602 17.42 -19.75 -8.67
C SER A 602 17.64 -20.30 -10.09
N GLY A 603 17.26 -21.56 -10.29
CA GLY A 603 17.51 -22.24 -11.55
C GLY A 603 18.87 -22.98 -11.63
N ILE A 604 19.49 -23.25 -10.47
CA ILE A 604 20.80 -23.90 -10.40
C ILE A 604 20.60 -25.41 -10.28
N ASN A 605 21.11 -26.15 -11.23
CA ASN A 605 20.83 -27.59 -11.38
C ASN A 605 21.59 -28.51 -10.43
N SER A 606 22.58 -28.02 -9.67
CA SER A 606 23.30 -28.85 -8.72
C SER A 606 23.88 -28.03 -7.55
N VAL A 607 24.07 -28.69 -6.41
CA VAL A 607 24.69 -28.09 -5.21
C VAL A 607 26.14 -27.67 -5.49
N ALA A 608 26.88 -28.47 -6.27
CA ALA A 608 28.26 -28.13 -6.63
C ALA A 608 28.32 -26.82 -7.43
N ASN A 609 27.40 -26.61 -8.37
CA ASN A 609 27.32 -25.36 -9.13
C ASN A 609 26.89 -24.21 -8.23
N ALA A 610 25.96 -24.43 -7.30
CA ALA A 610 25.54 -23.40 -6.33
C ALA A 610 26.71 -22.98 -5.44
N THR A 611 27.52 -23.94 -4.94
CA THR A 611 28.68 -23.65 -4.11
C THR A 611 29.75 -22.89 -4.91
N ARG A 612 29.99 -23.26 -6.16
CA ARG A 612 30.91 -22.56 -7.07
C ARG A 612 30.44 -21.11 -7.32
N ILE A 613 29.20 -20.93 -7.71
CA ILE A 613 28.63 -19.60 -7.97
C ILE A 613 28.65 -18.75 -6.69
N ALA A 614 28.34 -19.32 -5.53
CA ALA A 614 28.40 -18.59 -4.27
C ALA A 614 29.84 -18.14 -3.95
N SER A 615 30.87 -19.00 -4.20
CA SER A 615 32.27 -18.62 -3.98
C SER A 615 32.76 -17.57 -4.96
N GLU A 616 32.33 -17.61 -6.23
CA GLU A 616 32.62 -16.58 -7.23
C GLU A 616 32.00 -15.23 -6.87
N LEU A 617 30.71 -15.22 -6.48
CA LEU A 617 29.99 -13.99 -6.06
C LEU A 617 30.56 -13.40 -4.77
N ALA A 618 31.00 -14.23 -3.83
CA ALA A 618 31.63 -13.76 -2.60
C ALA A 618 32.97 -13.03 -2.85
N GLY A 619 33.61 -13.25 -4.02
CA GLY A 619 34.79 -12.51 -4.48
C GLY A 619 34.48 -11.14 -5.10
N TRP A 620 33.23 -10.80 -5.34
CA TRP A 620 32.87 -9.51 -5.93
C TRP A 620 32.93 -8.38 -4.89
N SER A 621 33.45 -7.22 -5.28
CA SER A 621 33.62 -6.06 -4.37
C SER A 621 32.30 -5.46 -3.87
N ASN A 622 31.19 -5.66 -4.60
CA ASN A 622 29.85 -5.19 -4.32
C ASN A 622 28.96 -6.25 -3.62
N VAL A 623 29.52 -7.42 -3.29
CA VAL A 623 28.87 -8.48 -2.54
C VAL A 623 29.63 -8.73 -1.24
N THR A 624 28.95 -8.68 -0.10
CA THR A 624 29.57 -8.91 1.22
C THR A 624 29.66 -10.38 1.59
N GLY A 625 28.84 -11.22 1.01
CA GLY A 625 28.84 -12.66 1.21
C GLY A 625 27.81 -13.35 0.34
N ALA A 626 28.06 -14.59 0.02
CA ALA A 626 27.13 -15.45 -0.70
C ALA A 626 27.18 -16.87 -0.15
N THR A 627 26.06 -17.59 -0.22
CA THR A 627 25.91 -18.93 0.37
C THR A 627 24.96 -19.79 -0.47
N PRO A 628 25.25 -21.10 -0.62
CA PRO A 628 24.32 -22.04 -1.23
C PRO A 628 23.25 -22.46 -0.22
N GLU A 629 22.03 -22.67 -0.70
CA GLU A 629 20.89 -23.17 0.10
C GLU A 629 20.09 -24.18 -0.72
N VAL A 630 19.54 -25.21 -0.07
CA VAL A 630 18.62 -26.17 -0.68
C VAL A 630 17.39 -26.30 0.20
N ASP A 631 16.22 -26.05 -0.37
CA ASP A 631 14.93 -26.20 0.30
C ASP A 631 14.43 -27.64 0.21
N LEU A 632 14.17 -28.26 1.35
CA LEU A 632 13.71 -29.63 1.49
C LEU A 632 12.38 -29.67 2.27
N SER A 633 11.63 -30.73 2.06
CA SER A 633 10.56 -31.12 2.98
C SER A 633 11.02 -32.33 3.81
N ALA A 634 10.63 -32.40 5.06
CA ALA A 634 10.99 -33.52 5.90
C ALA A 634 9.81 -34.05 6.72
N SER A 635 9.85 -35.33 7.07
CA SER A 635 8.97 -35.94 8.03
C SER A 635 9.75 -36.43 9.23
N SER A 636 9.21 -36.24 10.43
CA SER A 636 9.77 -36.67 11.70
C SER A 636 8.75 -37.52 12.47
N PRO A 637 9.13 -38.19 13.55
CA PRO A 637 8.18 -38.88 14.43
C PRO A 637 7.13 -37.96 15.06
N PHE A 638 7.37 -36.64 15.04
CA PHE A 638 6.49 -35.59 15.55
C PHE A 638 5.58 -35.00 14.49
N GLY A 639 5.69 -35.43 13.23
CA GLY A 639 4.92 -34.90 12.09
C GLY A 639 5.78 -34.32 10.96
N THR A 640 5.13 -33.64 10.05
CA THR A 640 5.78 -33.04 8.87
C THR A 640 6.52 -31.76 9.26
N LEU A 641 7.76 -31.62 8.80
CA LEU A 641 8.52 -30.38 8.82
C LEU A 641 8.43 -29.78 7.40
N PRO A 642 7.60 -28.74 7.17
CA PRO A 642 7.21 -28.32 5.81
C PRO A 642 8.39 -27.75 5.03
N THR A 643 9.29 -27.01 5.69
CA THR A 643 10.47 -26.43 5.06
C THR A 643 11.70 -26.67 5.94
N VAL A 644 12.63 -27.46 5.41
CA VAL A 644 13.93 -27.67 6.00
C VAL A 644 14.97 -27.12 5.03
N LYS A 645 15.72 -26.13 5.47
CA LYS A 645 16.76 -25.49 4.68
C LYS A 645 18.10 -26.15 4.96
N ALA A 646 18.68 -26.79 3.95
CA ALA A 646 20.04 -27.29 4.03
C ALA A 646 21.01 -26.17 3.66
N ILE A 647 21.86 -25.77 4.60
CA ILE A 647 22.71 -24.58 4.54
C ILE A 647 24.18 -24.94 4.73
N ASP A 648 25.07 -24.09 4.21
CA ASP A 648 26.48 -24.14 4.60
C ASP A 648 26.70 -23.26 5.82
N PRO A 649 26.97 -23.85 7.02
CA PRO A 649 27.05 -23.09 8.27
C PRO A 649 28.16 -22.02 8.26
N ALA A 650 29.24 -22.23 7.51
CA ALA A 650 30.38 -21.31 7.44
C ALA A 650 30.06 -20.01 6.69
N THR A 651 29.28 -20.09 5.61
CA THR A 651 28.99 -18.96 4.73
C THR A 651 27.61 -18.34 4.95
N TRP A 652 26.66 -19.12 5.52
CA TRP A 652 25.27 -18.70 5.61
C TRP A 652 25.06 -17.40 6.39
N ARG A 653 25.78 -17.20 7.48
CA ARG A 653 25.66 -15.97 8.30
C ARG A 653 26.06 -14.70 7.55
N ASN A 654 26.95 -14.81 6.57
CA ASN A 654 27.41 -13.68 5.76
C ASN A 654 26.57 -13.47 4.49
N GLY A 655 25.99 -14.54 3.95
CA GLY A 655 25.24 -14.53 2.69
C GLY A 655 23.73 -14.42 2.86
N ALA A 656 23.14 -14.93 3.95
CA ALA A 656 21.70 -14.92 4.19
C ALA A 656 21.26 -13.74 5.06
N TYR A 657 19.98 -13.37 4.93
CA TYR A 657 19.35 -12.40 5.82
C TYR A 657 18.82 -13.09 7.07
N TYR A 658 19.18 -12.57 8.23
CA TYR A 658 18.62 -12.98 9.52
C TYR A 658 18.66 -11.86 10.54
N GLU A 659 17.83 -11.94 11.56
CA GLU A 659 17.88 -11.06 12.73
C GLU A 659 18.29 -11.89 13.95
N PRO A 660 19.17 -11.37 14.82
CA PRO A 660 19.67 -12.14 15.98
C PRO A 660 18.56 -12.65 16.90
N GLY A 661 17.44 -11.95 17.00
CA GLY A 661 16.27 -12.34 17.79
C GLY A 661 15.51 -13.58 17.29
N TRP A 662 15.85 -14.10 16.10
CA TRP A 662 15.21 -15.32 15.58
C TRP A 662 15.80 -16.61 16.14
N PHE A 663 16.99 -16.55 16.72
CA PHE A 663 17.65 -17.70 17.31
C PHE A 663 17.53 -17.70 18.83
N SER A 664 17.25 -18.86 19.39
CA SER A 664 17.30 -19.05 20.86
C SER A 664 18.73 -19.42 21.30
N GLY A 665 19.34 -18.55 22.11
CA GLY A 665 20.68 -18.71 22.61
C GLY A 665 21.77 -18.00 21.80
N ASP A 666 23.05 -18.32 22.06
CA ASP A 666 24.18 -17.73 21.32
C ASP A 666 24.32 -18.35 19.93
N ILE A 667 24.05 -17.55 18.92
CA ILE A 667 24.08 -17.95 17.52
C ILE A 667 25.47 -18.48 17.12
N ASN A 668 26.56 -17.91 17.66
CA ASN A 668 27.92 -18.35 17.32
C ASN A 668 28.20 -19.78 17.77
N SER A 669 27.80 -20.12 18.99
CA SER A 669 27.99 -21.46 19.53
C SER A 669 27.18 -22.53 18.76
N VAL A 670 25.95 -22.17 18.36
CA VAL A 670 25.07 -23.09 17.63
C VAL A 670 25.60 -23.34 16.22
N PHE A 671 26.06 -22.31 15.50
CA PHE A 671 26.62 -22.47 14.15
C PHE A 671 27.97 -23.18 14.16
N SER A 672 28.86 -22.84 15.11
CA SER A 672 30.14 -23.57 15.25
C SER A 672 29.94 -25.06 15.54
N ARG A 673 28.90 -25.40 16.29
CA ARG A 673 28.54 -26.79 16.53
C ARG A 673 28.01 -27.46 15.26
N MET A 674 27.21 -26.76 14.47
CA MET A 674 26.68 -27.25 13.19
C MET A 674 27.80 -27.46 12.15
N GLU A 675 28.88 -26.65 12.17
CA GLU A 675 30.08 -26.86 11.33
C GLU A 675 30.83 -28.14 11.70
N LEU A 676 30.89 -28.48 12.98
CA LEU A 676 31.63 -29.64 13.46
C LEU A 676 30.82 -30.94 13.37
N GLU A 677 29.51 -30.89 13.53
CA GLU A 677 28.61 -32.04 13.63
C GLU A 677 27.63 -32.08 12.45
N ASN A 678 27.77 -32.97 11.49
CA ASN A 678 26.91 -33.03 10.27
C ASN A 678 25.47 -33.54 10.55
N GLN A 679 25.20 -34.15 11.71
CA GLN A 679 23.90 -34.69 12.09
C GLN A 679 23.19 -33.80 13.10
N THR A 680 23.05 -32.53 12.79
CA THR A 680 22.43 -31.54 13.67
C THR A 680 21.28 -30.84 12.98
N ILE A 681 20.34 -30.30 13.78
CA ILE A 681 19.23 -29.50 13.32
C ILE A 681 18.99 -28.33 14.28
N ILE A 682 18.82 -27.15 13.69
CA ILE A 682 18.20 -26.02 14.38
C ILE A 682 16.70 -26.11 14.05
N LEU A 683 15.90 -26.49 15.03
CA LEU A 683 14.49 -26.82 14.84
C LEU A 683 13.62 -25.58 14.91
N ASP A 684 12.55 -25.54 14.12
CA ASP A 684 11.52 -24.51 14.25
C ASP A 684 10.97 -24.45 15.68
N GLN A 685 10.92 -23.24 16.26
CA GLN A 685 10.52 -23.04 17.66
C GLN A 685 9.05 -23.38 17.91
N GLY A 686 8.17 -23.15 16.95
CA GLY A 686 6.76 -23.53 17.07
C GLY A 686 6.57 -25.04 17.16
N VAL A 687 7.29 -25.81 16.34
CA VAL A 687 7.31 -27.29 16.40
C VAL A 687 7.92 -27.78 17.73
N ALA A 688 9.05 -27.21 18.12
CA ALA A 688 9.72 -27.57 19.38
C ALA A 688 8.81 -27.31 20.58
N SER A 689 8.14 -26.18 20.64
CA SER A 689 7.22 -25.84 21.76
C SER A 689 5.96 -26.70 21.76
N TYR A 690 5.36 -26.96 20.60
CA TYR A 690 4.14 -27.77 20.52
C TYR A 690 4.36 -29.22 20.99
N TYR A 691 5.44 -29.84 20.53
CA TYR A 691 5.80 -31.22 20.88
C TYR A 691 6.71 -31.33 22.11
N SER A 692 7.02 -30.20 22.77
CA SER A 692 7.91 -30.15 23.95
C SER A 692 9.30 -30.76 23.70
N ILE A 693 9.87 -30.54 22.50
CA ILE A 693 11.19 -31.05 22.10
C ILE A 693 12.28 -30.17 22.73
N ARG A 694 13.24 -30.80 23.42
CA ARG A 694 14.35 -30.09 24.09
C ARG A 694 15.63 -30.12 23.24
N ILE A 695 16.53 -29.19 23.48
CA ILE A 695 17.87 -29.19 22.92
C ILE A 695 18.57 -30.46 23.41
N GLY A 696 19.27 -31.17 22.52
CA GLY A 696 19.88 -32.47 22.77
C GLY A 696 19.00 -33.67 22.40
N THR A 697 17.71 -33.46 22.11
CA THR A 697 16.83 -34.54 21.63
C THR A 697 17.32 -35.06 20.28
N ARG A 698 17.38 -36.40 20.14
CA ARG A 698 17.72 -37.08 18.90
C ARG A 698 16.49 -37.72 18.29
N PHE A 699 16.31 -37.61 17.01
CA PHE A 699 15.22 -38.25 16.26
C PHE A 699 15.64 -38.56 14.81
N THR A 700 14.94 -39.52 14.19
CA THR A 700 15.15 -39.86 12.80
C THR A 700 14.29 -38.96 11.91
N MET A 701 14.90 -38.23 10.98
CA MET A 701 14.25 -37.41 10.01
C MET A 701 14.35 -38.07 8.62
N SER A 702 13.19 -38.14 7.91
CA SER A 702 13.15 -38.58 6.51
C SER A 702 12.98 -37.32 5.67
N TYR A 703 13.91 -37.09 4.75
CA TYR A 703 13.88 -35.83 3.93
C TYR A 703 13.62 -36.14 2.47
N THR A 704 12.82 -35.28 1.88
CA THR A 704 12.38 -35.33 0.49
C THR A 704 12.65 -34.00 -0.19
N TYR A 705 12.86 -34.06 -1.48
CA TYR A 705 13.00 -32.90 -2.33
C TYR A 705 11.72 -32.70 -3.15
N PRO A 706 11.09 -31.53 -3.16
CA PRO A 706 9.92 -31.24 -4.00
C PRO A 706 10.33 -31.20 -5.48
N SER A 707 9.65 -31.99 -6.30
CA SER A 707 9.82 -32.06 -7.75
C SER A 707 8.48 -31.68 -8.41
N GLY A 708 8.50 -31.15 -9.63
CA GLY A 708 7.30 -30.80 -10.40
C GLY A 708 6.29 -31.95 -10.59
N THR A 709 6.72 -33.19 -10.40
CA THR A 709 5.90 -34.43 -10.51
C THR A 709 5.60 -35.07 -9.17
N GLY A 710 5.98 -34.43 -8.04
CA GLY A 710 5.81 -34.98 -6.67
C GLY A 710 7.04 -34.77 -5.80
N SER A 711 7.20 -35.55 -4.73
CA SER A 711 8.38 -35.46 -3.86
C SER A 711 9.32 -36.67 -4.05
N ILE A 712 10.58 -36.39 -4.26
CA ILE A 712 11.64 -37.42 -4.40
C ILE A 712 12.24 -37.69 -3.01
N PHE A 713 12.17 -38.92 -2.57
CA PHE A 713 12.79 -39.35 -1.34
C PHE A 713 14.32 -39.34 -1.47
N LEU A 714 15.00 -38.58 -0.59
CA LEU A 714 16.46 -38.46 -0.58
C LEU A 714 17.14 -39.38 0.43
N GLY A 715 16.54 -39.56 1.61
CA GLY A 715 17.13 -40.39 2.64
C GLY A 715 16.55 -40.19 4.03
N ARG A 716 17.20 -40.85 5.00
CA ARG A 716 16.94 -40.73 6.42
C ARG A 716 18.21 -40.38 7.17
N ALA A 717 18.13 -39.53 8.15
CA ALA A 717 19.22 -39.19 9.03
C ALA A 717 18.76 -39.07 10.47
N ASN A 718 19.63 -39.48 11.41
CA ASN A 718 19.42 -39.21 12.82
C ASN A 718 20.00 -37.83 13.11
N VAL A 719 19.15 -36.91 13.55
CA VAL A 719 19.56 -35.53 13.81
C VAL A 719 19.42 -35.21 15.30
N THR A 720 20.33 -34.37 15.80
CA THR A 720 20.32 -33.86 17.19
C THR A 720 19.90 -32.41 17.18
N VAL A 721 18.90 -32.01 17.94
CA VAL A 721 18.46 -30.62 18.08
C VAL A 721 19.52 -29.83 18.84
N ILE A 722 20.07 -28.79 18.24
CA ILE A 722 21.14 -27.96 18.81
C ILE A 722 20.69 -26.54 19.16
N GLY A 723 19.54 -26.11 18.64
CA GLY A 723 18.97 -24.79 18.85
C GLY A 723 17.58 -24.67 18.25
N TYR A 724 16.94 -23.52 18.43
CA TYR A 724 15.64 -23.24 17.87
C TYR A 724 15.71 -21.99 16.99
N PHE A 725 14.86 -21.94 15.97
CA PHE A 725 14.74 -20.85 15.02
C PHE A 725 13.29 -20.36 14.90
N GLY A 726 13.13 -19.05 14.80
CA GLY A 726 11.85 -18.39 14.58
C GLY A 726 11.01 -18.15 15.81
N PRO A 727 9.79 -17.64 15.64
CA PRO A 727 8.87 -17.36 16.74
C PRO A 727 8.16 -18.61 17.24
N ASP A 728 7.77 -18.59 18.52
CA ASP A 728 6.87 -19.60 19.09
C ASP A 728 5.42 -19.30 18.71
N TYR A 729 4.93 -19.92 17.65
CA TYR A 729 3.54 -19.83 17.19
C TYR A 729 2.70 -21.06 17.59
N SER A 730 3.20 -21.92 18.45
CA SER A 730 2.51 -23.15 18.89
C SER A 730 1.12 -22.88 19.50
N ARG A 731 0.92 -21.68 20.07
CA ARG A 731 -0.35 -21.24 20.67
C ARG A 731 -1.32 -20.63 19.67
N SER A 732 -0.92 -20.38 18.43
CA SER A 732 -1.76 -19.79 17.38
C SER A 732 -2.56 -20.82 16.58
N SER A 733 -2.78 -22.01 17.13
CA SER A 733 -3.65 -23.03 16.52
C SER A 733 -5.02 -22.42 16.18
N GLY A 734 -5.48 -22.62 14.94
CA GLY A 734 -6.75 -22.10 14.44
C GLY A 734 -7.95 -22.58 15.28
N PRO A 735 -9.18 -22.14 14.95
CA PRO A 735 -10.39 -22.38 15.74
C PRO A 735 -10.72 -23.86 15.98
N PHE A 736 -10.07 -24.78 15.26
CA PHE A 736 -10.27 -26.24 15.41
C PHE A 736 -9.12 -26.95 16.15
N GLY A 737 -8.13 -26.21 16.70
CA GLY A 737 -7.08 -26.78 17.57
C GLY A 737 -5.99 -27.60 16.85
N TYR A 738 -5.98 -27.64 15.51
CA TYR A 738 -4.93 -28.33 14.78
C TYR A 738 -3.72 -27.42 14.62
N PHE A 739 -2.57 -27.89 15.12
CA PHE A 739 -1.29 -27.21 14.87
C PHE A 739 -0.83 -27.53 13.45
N GLN A 740 -0.63 -26.50 12.65
CA GLN A 740 0.03 -26.60 11.35
C GLN A 740 1.42 -26.01 11.47
N PRO A 741 2.48 -26.80 11.29
CA PRO A 741 3.83 -26.26 11.25
C PRO A 741 4.02 -25.42 9.97
N GLU A 742 4.42 -24.17 10.15
CA GLU A 742 4.68 -23.21 9.05
C GLU A 742 6.12 -22.72 9.04
N GLY A 743 6.89 -23.08 10.08
CA GLY A 743 8.23 -22.56 10.31
C GLY A 743 9.32 -23.26 9.53
N TRP A 744 10.52 -22.70 9.63
CA TRP A 744 11.72 -23.21 8.99
C TRP A 744 12.63 -23.88 9.99
N SER A 745 13.23 -24.99 9.55
CA SER A 745 14.29 -25.66 10.30
C SER A 745 15.57 -25.67 9.45
N LEU A 746 16.74 -25.58 10.09
CA LEU A 746 18.02 -25.51 9.40
C LEU A 746 18.82 -26.78 9.68
N VAL A 747 19.42 -27.34 8.62
CA VAL A 747 20.34 -28.49 8.71
C VAL A 747 21.62 -28.17 7.91
N PRO A 748 22.76 -28.77 8.29
CA PRO A 748 23.98 -28.56 7.51
C PRO A 748 23.86 -29.24 6.15
N LEU A 749 24.41 -28.59 5.12
CA LEU A 749 24.40 -29.08 3.74
C LEU A 749 25.13 -30.44 3.62
N GLN A 750 26.15 -30.68 4.46
CA GLN A 750 26.89 -31.93 4.54
C GLN A 750 26.02 -33.14 4.93
N LEU A 751 24.88 -32.94 5.55
CA LEU A 751 23.89 -34.00 5.83
C LEU A 751 23.44 -34.71 4.53
N LEU A 752 23.46 -34.02 3.41
CA LEU A 752 22.95 -34.46 2.12
C LEU A 752 24.03 -35.13 1.22
N ASN A 753 25.35 -35.12 1.60
CA ASN A 753 26.48 -35.43 0.75
C ASN A 753 26.46 -36.77 -0.01
N HIS A 754 25.75 -37.79 0.48
CA HIS A 754 25.74 -39.12 -0.17
C HIS A 754 24.70 -39.24 -1.30
N ASN A 755 23.68 -38.38 -1.36
CA ASN A 755 22.55 -38.52 -2.28
C ASN A 755 22.40 -37.36 -3.27
N ILE A 756 23.03 -36.22 -3.03
CA ILE A 756 22.88 -35.01 -3.87
C ILE A 756 23.50 -35.14 -5.25
N ALA A 757 24.62 -35.90 -5.38
CA ALA A 757 25.28 -36.10 -6.68
C ALA A 757 24.38 -36.87 -7.68
N ARG A 758 23.34 -37.57 -7.21
CA ARG A 758 22.40 -38.37 -8.02
C ARG A 758 21.14 -37.65 -8.45
N ILE A 759 20.90 -36.46 -7.90
CA ILE A 759 19.66 -35.71 -8.10
C ILE A 759 19.98 -34.34 -8.63
N ASN A 760 19.34 -33.98 -9.76
CA ASN A 760 19.31 -32.61 -10.25
C ASN A 760 18.44 -31.75 -9.32
N ALA A 761 18.90 -31.53 -8.07
CA ALA A 761 18.21 -30.68 -7.13
C ALA A 761 18.40 -29.23 -7.52
N THR A 762 17.32 -28.49 -7.65
CA THR A 762 17.39 -27.04 -7.79
C THR A 762 17.91 -26.44 -6.48
N SER A 763 19.12 -25.91 -6.56
CA SER A 763 19.77 -25.22 -5.46
C SER A 763 19.59 -23.73 -5.64
N LEU A 764 19.61 -23.01 -4.55
CA LEU A 764 19.55 -21.55 -4.50
C LEU A 764 20.92 -21.01 -4.12
N VAL A 765 21.21 -19.81 -4.56
CA VAL A 765 22.32 -19.02 -4.01
C VAL A 765 21.74 -17.72 -3.47
N LEU A 766 22.05 -17.46 -2.22
CA LEU A 766 21.71 -16.24 -1.52
C LEU A 766 22.94 -15.36 -1.46
N ALA A 767 22.81 -14.08 -1.83
CA ALA A 767 23.92 -13.14 -1.81
C ALA A 767 23.52 -11.81 -1.17
N ARG A 768 24.44 -11.28 -0.38
CA ARG A 768 24.24 -10.03 0.34
C ARG A 768 24.99 -8.90 -0.34
N ALA A 769 24.30 -7.81 -0.67
CA ALA A 769 24.89 -6.65 -1.30
C ALA A 769 25.75 -5.83 -0.34
N ALA A 770 26.79 -5.17 -0.84
CA ALA A 770 27.56 -4.20 -0.06
C ALA A 770 26.71 -2.94 0.24
N THR A 771 26.94 -2.33 1.39
CA THR A 771 26.19 -1.17 1.85
C THR A 771 26.28 -0.01 0.85
N GLY A 772 25.11 0.51 0.43
CA GLY A 772 25.03 1.64 -0.50
C GLY A 772 25.06 1.27 -1.99
N VAL A 773 25.15 -0.01 -2.35
CA VAL A 773 25.10 -0.46 -3.74
C VAL A 773 23.67 -0.86 -4.12
N SER A 774 23.25 -0.55 -5.34
CA SER A 774 21.93 -0.92 -5.84
C SER A 774 21.84 -2.42 -6.11
N GLN A 775 20.93 -3.11 -5.42
CA GLN A 775 20.66 -4.54 -5.62
C GLN A 775 20.25 -4.85 -7.06
N THR A 776 19.52 -3.92 -7.71
CA THR A 776 19.08 -4.09 -9.10
C THR A 776 20.26 -4.06 -10.09
N GLN A 777 21.27 -3.21 -9.85
CA GLN A 777 22.47 -3.17 -10.68
C GLN A 777 23.29 -4.45 -10.53
N ILE A 778 23.45 -4.95 -9.29
CA ILE A 778 24.14 -6.22 -9.05
C ILE A 778 23.39 -7.37 -9.72
N ALA A 779 22.05 -7.39 -9.60
CA ALA A 779 21.22 -8.40 -10.24
C ALA A 779 21.38 -8.41 -11.77
N GLN A 780 21.44 -7.24 -12.40
CA GLN A 780 21.68 -7.11 -13.85
C GLN A 780 23.09 -7.62 -14.23
N SER A 781 24.11 -7.31 -13.45
CA SER A 781 25.46 -7.81 -13.69
C SER A 781 25.49 -9.33 -13.57
N ILE A 782 24.90 -9.91 -12.54
CA ILE A 782 24.80 -11.37 -12.37
C ILE A 782 24.01 -12.00 -13.54
N GLN A 783 22.92 -11.36 -13.99
CA GLN A 783 22.12 -11.86 -15.11
C GLN A 783 22.89 -11.84 -16.43
N THR A 784 23.84 -10.91 -16.59
CA THR A 784 24.71 -10.83 -17.75
C THR A 784 25.74 -11.97 -17.74
N ASP A 785 26.34 -12.25 -16.59
CA ASP A 785 27.38 -13.32 -16.46
C ASP A 785 26.75 -14.73 -16.42
N TYR A 786 25.53 -14.84 -15.90
CA TYR A 786 24.76 -16.08 -15.77
C TYR A 786 23.36 -15.96 -16.39
N PRO A 787 23.23 -15.90 -17.73
CA PRO A 787 21.94 -15.65 -18.39
C PRO A 787 20.86 -16.72 -18.12
N SER A 788 21.26 -17.94 -17.77
CA SER A 788 20.39 -19.07 -17.48
C SER A 788 19.78 -19.02 -16.08
N LEU A 789 20.29 -18.18 -15.18
CA LEU A 789 19.81 -18.08 -13.81
C LEU A 789 18.73 -17.00 -13.68
N SER A 790 17.78 -17.21 -12.79
CA SER A 790 16.83 -16.17 -12.39
C SER A 790 17.36 -15.48 -11.14
N VAL A 791 17.57 -14.17 -11.23
CA VAL A 791 18.05 -13.34 -10.13
C VAL A 791 16.93 -12.45 -9.63
N SER A 792 16.54 -12.61 -8.37
CA SER A 792 15.50 -11.83 -7.71
C SER A 792 16.11 -10.93 -6.63
N PRO A 793 16.27 -9.63 -6.87
CA PRO A 793 16.69 -8.69 -5.82
C PRO A 793 15.54 -8.39 -4.86
N ALA A 794 15.83 -8.24 -3.56
CA ALA A 794 14.85 -7.90 -2.54
C ALA A 794 14.25 -6.50 -2.71
N GLN A 795 14.98 -5.59 -3.36
CA GLN A 795 14.49 -4.26 -3.76
C GLN A 795 13.61 -4.26 -5.01
N VAL A 796 13.41 -5.38 -5.69
CA VAL A 796 12.33 -5.42 -6.66
C VAL A 796 11.05 -5.27 -5.90
N THR A 797 10.85 -4.06 -5.65
CA THR A 797 9.57 -3.43 -5.63
C THR A 797 8.52 -4.37 -6.15
N LEU A 798 7.56 -4.53 -5.35
CA LEU A 798 6.22 -4.84 -5.74
C LEU A 798 6.02 -4.45 -7.22
N GLY A 799 6.46 -5.30 -8.13
CA GLY A 799 6.17 -5.14 -9.55
C GLY A 799 4.67 -5.36 -9.74
N GLY A 800 4.07 -4.67 -10.69
CA GLY A 800 2.66 -4.80 -10.97
C GLY A 800 1.76 -3.85 -10.15
N VAL A 801 0.46 -4.11 -10.19
CA VAL A 801 -0.60 -3.23 -9.65
C VAL A 801 -0.44 -2.98 -8.16
N GLY A 802 -0.17 -4.00 -7.36
CA GLY A 802 0.01 -3.86 -5.91
C GLY A 802 1.17 -2.93 -5.51
N GLY A 803 2.26 -2.94 -6.28
CA GLY A 803 3.39 -2.02 -6.08
C GLY A 803 3.06 -0.58 -6.41
N ILE A 804 2.35 -0.35 -7.51
CA ILE A 804 1.88 0.99 -7.91
C ILE A 804 0.95 1.56 -6.83
N ILE A 805 0.02 0.75 -6.35
CA ILE A 805 -0.94 1.11 -5.29
C ILE A 805 -0.21 1.42 -3.97
N SER A 806 0.73 0.58 -3.57
CA SER A 806 1.52 0.79 -2.34
C SER A 806 2.37 2.05 -2.41
N ALA A 807 3.09 2.27 -3.51
CA ALA A 807 3.88 3.48 -3.73
C ALA A 807 2.98 4.74 -3.77
N GLY A 808 1.82 4.64 -4.42
CA GLY A 808 0.80 5.70 -4.43
C GLY A 808 0.31 6.05 -3.02
N GLY A 809 0.04 5.05 -2.19
CA GLY A 809 -0.33 5.23 -0.78
C GLY A 809 0.73 5.98 0.02
N GLN A 810 1.99 5.63 -0.15
CA GLN A 810 3.10 6.33 0.48
C GLN A 810 3.19 7.81 0.04
N ASN A 811 3.02 8.08 -1.26
CA ASN A 811 3.03 9.45 -1.78
C ASN A 811 1.89 10.30 -1.21
N VAL A 812 0.72 9.71 -1.01
CA VAL A 812 -0.43 10.39 -0.39
C VAL A 812 -0.14 10.72 1.08
N LEU A 813 0.46 9.83 1.84
CA LEU A 813 0.87 10.10 3.21
C LEU A 813 1.89 11.26 3.29
N ARG A 814 2.85 11.30 2.36
CA ARG A 814 3.81 12.42 2.23
C ARG A 814 3.09 13.74 1.93
N LEU A 815 2.16 13.75 0.98
CA LEU A 815 1.31 14.91 0.71
C LEU A 815 0.54 15.35 1.95
N GLY A 816 -0.06 14.40 2.68
CA GLY A 816 -0.79 14.67 3.91
C GLY A 816 0.02 15.44 4.94
N THR A 817 1.27 15.04 5.18
CA THR A 817 2.15 15.70 6.14
C THR A 817 2.56 17.11 5.69
N ALA A 818 2.87 17.30 4.40
CA ALA A 818 3.22 18.62 3.85
C ALA A 818 2.06 19.61 3.96
N PHE A 819 0.86 19.19 3.55
CA PHE A 819 -0.34 20.03 3.64
C PHE A 819 -0.75 20.31 5.09
N ALA A 820 -0.60 19.34 5.99
CA ALA A 820 -0.83 19.55 7.42
C ALA A 820 0.14 20.60 7.98
N GLY A 821 1.42 20.54 7.62
CA GLY A 821 2.42 21.55 7.98
C GLY A 821 2.06 22.95 7.47
N LEU A 822 1.71 23.08 6.20
CA LEU A 822 1.30 24.35 5.60
C LEU A 822 0.00 24.91 6.23
N ALA A 823 -1.01 24.06 6.37
CA ALA A 823 -2.30 24.45 6.94
C ALA A 823 -2.15 24.92 8.39
N SER A 824 -1.27 24.26 9.14
CA SER A 824 -1.02 24.64 10.52
C SER A 824 -0.26 25.96 10.64
N SER A 825 0.74 26.17 9.78
CA SER A 825 1.49 27.43 9.73
C SER A 825 0.54 28.61 9.46
N ILE A 826 -0.36 28.46 8.49
CA ILE A 826 -1.40 29.47 8.19
C ILE A 826 -2.39 29.61 9.35
N GLY A 827 -2.84 28.49 9.93
CA GLY A 827 -3.78 28.48 11.04
C GLY A 827 -3.25 29.18 12.28
N VAL A 828 -2.02 28.84 12.68
CA VAL A 828 -1.32 29.46 13.80
C VAL A 828 -1.03 30.95 13.51
N GLY A 829 -0.55 31.26 12.30
CA GLY A 829 -0.32 32.63 11.86
C GLY A 829 -1.57 33.48 11.94
N THR A 830 -2.71 32.93 11.55
CA THR A 830 -4.01 33.61 11.64
C THR A 830 -4.42 33.86 13.11
N VAL A 831 -4.23 32.87 14.00
CA VAL A 831 -4.52 33.03 15.43
C VAL A 831 -3.62 34.09 16.05
N VAL A 832 -2.34 34.12 15.69
CA VAL A 832 -1.39 35.14 16.17
C VAL A 832 -1.75 36.53 15.63
N TYR A 833 -1.99 36.62 14.33
CA TYR A 833 -2.36 37.89 13.68
C TYR A 833 -3.66 38.47 14.19
N THR A 834 -4.72 37.70 14.29
CA THR A 834 -6.01 38.16 14.83
C THR A 834 -5.86 38.62 16.28
N GLY A 835 -5.08 37.90 17.04
CA GLY A 835 -4.78 38.24 18.39
C GLY A 835 -3.98 39.54 18.59
N TYR A 836 -3.08 39.77 17.70
CA TYR A 836 -2.36 41.04 17.66
C TYR A 836 -3.32 42.19 17.33
N ARG A 837 -4.15 42.03 16.31
CA ARG A 837 -5.15 43.02 15.88
C ARG A 837 -6.16 43.39 16.97
N GLU A 838 -6.65 42.44 17.75
CA GLU A 838 -7.55 42.72 18.86
C GLU A 838 -6.94 43.60 19.94
N ARG A 839 -5.61 43.56 20.06
CA ARG A 839 -4.84 44.26 21.09
C ARG A 839 -3.98 45.40 20.52
N GLU A 840 -4.15 45.74 19.24
CA GLU A 840 -3.38 46.81 18.58
C GLU A 840 -3.36 48.10 19.39
N LYS A 841 -4.52 48.51 19.95
CA LYS A 841 -4.61 49.71 20.80
C LYS A 841 -3.84 49.59 22.13
N GLU A 842 -3.89 48.46 22.82
CA GLU A 842 -3.16 48.22 24.06
C GLU A 842 -1.63 48.24 23.79
N ILE A 843 -1.21 47.57 22.73
CA ILE A 843 0.19 47.48 22.31
C ILE A 843 0.71 48.87 21.88
N THR A 844 -0.07 49.65 21.15
CA THR A 844 0.27 51.03 20.79
C THR A 844 0.40 51.93 22.02
N MET A 845 -0.48 51.80 22.99
CA MET A 845 -0.38 52.60 24.25
C MET A 845 0.88 52.26 25.05
N VAL A 846 1.27 50.98 25.08
CA VAL A 846 2.48 50.54 25.77
C VAL A 846 3.75 50.98 24.99
N ALA A 847 3.67 50.93 23.62
CA ALA A 847 4.75 51.40 22.76
C ALA A 847 4.99 52.92 22.88
N VAL A 848 3.90 53.75 22.99
CA VAL A 848 3.99 55.20 23.26
C VAL A 848 4.65 55.48 24.60
N ARG A 849 4.52 54.60 25.57
CA ARG A 849 5.21 54.71 26.91
C ARG A 849 6.69 54.32 26.85
N GLY A 850 7.28 54.08 25.66
CA GLY A 850 8.73 53.92 25.48
C GLY A 850 9.21 52.49 25.27
N LEU A 851 8.34 51.53 24.91
CA LEU A 851 8.78 50.18 24.60
C LEU A 851 9.58 50.17 23.28
N SER A 852 10.82 49.69 23.34
CA SER A 852 11.63 49.52 22.12
C SER A 852 11.11 48.36 21.24
N TYR A 853 11.48 48.36 19.95
CA TYR A 853 11.15 47.27 19.00
C TYR A 853 11.60 45.90 19.52
N LYS A 854 12.82 45.82 20.06
CA LYS A 854 13.36 44.59 20.65
C LYS A 854 12.55 44.09 21.83
N GLN A 855 12.08 44.97 22.67
CA GLN A 855 11.21 44.66 23.82
C GLN A 855 9.82 44.21 23.35
N LEU A 856 9.25 44.84 22.31
CA LEU A 856 7.96 44.41 21.72
C LEU A 856 8.08 43.03 21.10
N LEU A 857 9.18 42.79 20.37
CA LEU A 857 9.44 41.45 19.83
C LEU A 857 9.64 40.43 20.96
N GLY A 858 10.39 40.77 22.00
CA GLY A 858 10.57 39.94 23.17
C GLY A 858 9.27 39.60 23.89
N LEU A 859 8.32 40.56 23.96
CA LEU A 859 6.96 40.36 24.49
C LEU A 859 6.24 39.26 23.72
N LEU A 860 6.22 39.36 22.38
CA LEU A 860 5.54 38.40 21.49
C LEU A 860 6.21 37.02 21.52
N VAL A 861 7.54 36.98 21.54
CA VAL A 861 8.30 35.74 21.67
C VAL A 861 7.96 35.03 22.97
N THR A 862 8.00 35.76 24.09
CA THR A 862 7.70 35.20 25.42
C THR A 862 6.24 34.78 25.56
N GLU A 863 5.32 35.38 24.81
CA GLU A 863 3.90 35.02 24.80
C GLU A 863 3.68 33.68 24.07
N PHE A 864 4.27 33.49 22.90
CA PHE A 864 3.93 32.37 22.02
C PHE A 864 4.93 31.20 22.07
N LEU A 865 6.23 31.45 22.19
CA LEU A 865 7.27 30.40 22.14
C LEU A 865 7.08 29.30 23.19
N PRO A 866 6.79 29.62 24.48
CA PRO A 866 6.57 28.58 25.50
C PRO A 866 5.37 27.67 25.18
N LEU A 867 4.34 28.26 24.59
CA LEU A 867 3.14 27.52 24.21
C LEU A 867 3.42 26.57 23.04
N ILE A 868 4.24 27.00 22.09
CA ILE A 868 4.68 26.15 20.96
C ILE A 868 5.54 25.01 21.49
N ILE A 869 6.55 25.28 22.31
CA ILE A 869 7.43 24.26 22.90
C ILE A 869 6.59 23.22 23.66
N PHE A 870 5.68 23.67 24.49
CA PHE A 870 4.78 22.80 25.23
C PHE A 870 3.95 21.92 24.28
N SER A 871 3.41 22.52 23.22
CA SER A 871 2.59 21.82 22.23
C SER A 871 3.38 20.81 21.40
N LEU A 872 4.64 21.13 21.06
CA LEU A 872 5.57 20.22 20.42
C LEU A 872 5.82 18.99 21.28
N ILE A 873 6.12 19.19 22.57
CA ILE A 873 6.36 18.08 23.51
C ILE A 873 5.13 17.17 23.60
N ILE A 874 3.94 17.76 23.83
CA ILE A 874 2.71 16.97 23.94
C ILE A 874 2.37 16.27 22.62
N GLY A 875 2.47 16.98 21.48
CA GLY A 875 2.22 16.41 20.18
C GLY A 875 3.13 15.23 19.87
N THR A 876 4.43 15.37 20.16
CA THR A 876 5.42 14.30 19.96
C THR A 876 5.10 13.07 20.83
N ILE A 877 4.84 13.26 22.13
CA ILE A 877 4.52 12.15 23.04
C ILE A 877 3.27 11.42 22.56
N VAL A 878 2.20 12.15 22.25
CA VAL A 878 0.93 11.58 21.81
C VAL A 878 1.07 10.90 20.45
N GLY A 879 1.79 11.51 19.50
CA GLY A 879 2.06 10.94 18.18
C GLY A 879 2.85 9.63 18.26
N LEU A 880 3.92 9.59 19.04
CA LEU A 880 4.72 8.37 19.29
C LEU A 880 3.88 7.25 19.90
N THR A 881 3.01 7.58 20.86
CA THR A 881 2.10 6.59 21.47
C THR A 881 1.17 5.98 20.46
N VAL A 882 0.65 6.80 19.52
CA VAL A 882 -0.23 6.31 18.46
C VAL A 882 0.54 5.44 17.46
N VAL A 883 1.73 5.86 17.00
CA VAL A 883 2.58 5.05 16.11
C VAL A 883 2.87 3.68 16.70
N TRP A 884 3.24 3.65 17.97
CA TRP A 884 3.56 2.41 18.64
C TRP A 884 2.32 1.50 18.78
N GLY A 885 1.18 2.07 19.17
CA GLY A 885 -0.08 1.33 19.23
C GLY A 885 -0.50 0.75 17.87
N ASP A 886 -0.33 1.52 16.80
CA ASP A 886 -0.65 1.10 15.43
C ASP A 886 0.29 -0.03 14.96
N ALA A 887 1.58 0.08 15.20
CA ALA A 887 2.55 -0.98 14.89
C ALA A 887 2.20 -2.29 15.62
N GLN A 888 1.85 -2.24 16.91
CA GLN A 888 1.43 -3.41 17.68
C GLN A 888 0.09 -3.99 17.18
N GLY A 889 -0.85 -3.12 16.80
CA GLY A 889 -2.11 -3.54 16.19
C GLY A 889 -1.90 -4.31 14.88
N GLN A 890 -1.03 -3.81 14.02
CA GLN A 890 -0.66 -4.48 12.76
C GLN A 890 0.04 -5.83 13.01
N ASN A 891 0.98 -5.88 13.96
CA ASN A 891 1.64 -7.13 14.34
C ASN A 891 0.65 -8.19 14.85
N SER A 892 -0.40 -7.79 15.52
CA SER A 892 -1.44 -8.71 16.00
C SER A 892 -2.35 -9.24 14.88
N LEU A 893 -2.42 -8.54 13.75
CA LEU A 893 -3.16 -8.97 12.56
C LEU A 893 -2.33 -9.91 11.69
N ASN A 894 -1.03 -9.67 11.60
CA ASN A 894 -0.11 -10.42 10.78
C ASN A 894 0.18 -11.78 11.43
N GLN A 895 -0.33 -12.86 10.84
CA GLN A 895 -0.27 -14.20 11.43
C GLN A 895 0.62 -15.18 10.63
N GLY A 896 1.01 -14.80 9.42
CA GLY A 896 1.92 -15.62 8.62
C GLY A 896 3.33 -15.62 9.19
N TYR A 897 4.03 -16.76 9.09
CA TYR A 897 5.36 -16.96 9.65
C TYR A 897 6.36 -15.85 9.25
N VAL A 898 6.42 -15.51 7.97
CA VAL A 898 7.27 -14.44 7.44
C VAL A 898 6.91 -13.07 8.02
N ALA A 899 5.63 -12.79 8.18
CA ALA A 899 5.15 -11.52 8.72
C ALA A 899 5.49 -11.37 10.21
N VAL A 900 5.52 -12.47 10.95
CA VAL A 900 5.92 -12.48 12.37
C VAL A 900 7.44 -12.33 12.50
N LEU A 901 8.24 -12.96 11.62
CA LEU A 901 9.70 -12.79 11.59
C LEU A 901 10.09 -11.33 11.32
N ALA A 902 9.43 -10.67 10.38
CA ALA A 902 9.66 -9.28 10.04
C ALA A 902 8.70 -8.31 10.77
N ALA A 903 8.33 -8.58 12.02
CA ALA A 903 7.37 -7.78 12.76
C ALA A 903 7.62 -6.27 12.65
N ARG A 904 6.56 -5.45 12.55
CA ARG A 904 6.64 -4.00 12.47
C ARG A 904 7.32 -3.43 13.72
N ARG A 905 8.24 -2.51 13.52
CA ARG A 905 8.93 -1.74 14.56
C ARG A 905 8.82 -0.24 14.28
N VAL A 906 8.83 0.55 15.34
CA VAL A 906 8.79 2.02 15.21
C VAL A 906 10.21 2.53 14.98
N ILE A 907 10.43 3.11 13.81
CA ILE A 907 11.72 3.69 13.42
C ILE A 907 11.52 5.09 12.86
N PHE A 908 12.55 5.94 13.00
CA PHE A 908 12.59 7.28 12.43
C PHE A 908 13.93 7.46 11.69
N PRO A 909 14.02 7.08 10.41
CA PRO A 909 15.20 7.31 9.59
C PRO A 909 15.45 8.81 9.37
N GLU A 910 16.61 9.19 8.86
CA GLU A 910 17.03 10.58 8.67
C GLU A 910 16.02 11.42 7.89
N TRP A 911 15.44 10.88 6.81
CA TRP A 911 14.44 11.59 6.02
C TRP A 911 13.16 11.91 6.84
N ALA A 912 12.78 11.02 7.75
CA ALA A 912 11.61 11.21 8.62
C ALA A 912 11.88 12.34 9.63
N LEU A 913 13.08 12.37 10.22
CA LEU A 913 13.50 13.44 11.11
C LEU A 913 13.57 14.79 10.40
N LEU A 914 14.10 14.84 9.18
CA LEU A 914 14.15 16.07 8.37
C LEU A 914 12.74 16.59 8.05
N ASN A 915 11.79 15.73 7.70
CA ASN A 915 10.41 16.12 7.46
C ASN A 915 9.75 16.70 8.73
N ILE A 916 9.97 16.08 9.88
CA ILE A 916 9.46 16.59 11.17
C ILE A 916 10.07 17.96 11.47
N LEU A 917 11.38 18.14 11.29
CA LEU A 917 12.06 19.42 11.47
C LEU A 917 11.52 20.50 10.52
N ALA A 918 11.24 20.16 9.27
CA ALA A 918 10.64 21.07 8.30
C ALA A 918 9.24 21.54 8.75
N ILE A 919 8.41 20.64 9.28
CA ILE A 919 7.09 20.99 9.82
C ILE A 919 7.21 21.90 11.03
N VAL A 920 8.15 21.62 11.94
CA VAL A 920 8.43 22.48 13.11
C VAL A 920 8.92 23.84 12.66
N ALA A 921 9.78 23.93 11.66
CA ALA A 921 10.24 25.20 11.10
C ALA A 921 9.10 26.01 10.48
N LEU A 922 8.19 25.35 9.73
CA LEU A 922 6.99 25.99 9.18
C LEU A 922 6.06 26.51 10.28
N LEU A 923 5.88 25.79 11.37
CA LEU A 923 5.09 26.22 12.52
C LEU A 923 5.69 27.45 13.20
N ILE A 924 7.00 27.43 13.43
CA ILE A 924 7.75 28.56 14.01
C ILE A 924 7.64 29.78 13.08
N GLY A 925 7.84 29.59 11.78
CA GLY A 925 7.67 30.65 10.77
C GLY A 925 6.26 31.23 10.76
N GLY A 926 5.24 30.39 10.85
CA GLY A 926 3.84 30.82 10.95
C GLY A 926 3.53 31.71 12.15
N VAL A 927 4.27 31.54 13.26
CA VAL A 927 4.14 32.42 14.43
C VAL A 927 4.90 33.72 14.29
N PHE A 928 6.18 33.63 13.90
CA PHE A 928 7.09 34.79 13.95
C PHE A 928 6.89 35.73 12.78
N LEU A 929 6.61 35.24 11.56
CA LEU A 929 6.41 36.10 10.39
C LEU A 929 5.26 37.11 10.57
N PRO A 930 4.02 36.70 10.94
CA PRO A 930 2.95 37.66 11.20
C PRO A 930 3.25 38.60 12.36
N ALA A 931 3.93 38.14 13.41
CA ALA A 931 4.29 38.96 14.55
C ALA A 931 5.33 40.06 14.17
N ILE A 932 6.35 39.71 13.37
CA ILE A 932 7.37 40.64 12.87
C ILE A 932 6.73 41.69 11.93
N PHE A 933 5.89 41.26 11.01
CA PHE A 933 5.20 42.19 10.09
C PHE A 933 4.26 43.15 10.83
N ALA A 934 3.52 42.63 11.81
CA ALA A 934 2.65 43.46 12.62
C ALA A 934 3.44 44.51 13.44
N ALA A 935 4.49 44.08 14.09
CA ALA A 935 5.38 44.97 14.88
C ALA A 935 6.04 46.06 14.01
N ARG A 936 6.52 45.74 12.81
CA ARG A 936 7.09 46.72 11.85
C ARG A 936 6.06 47.75 11.39
N LYS A 937 4.86 47.33 11.10
CA LYS A 937 3.77 48.19 10.59
C LYS A 937 3.35 49.26 11.62
N ASP A 938 3.29 48.91 12.89
CA ASP A 938 2.87 49.83 13.93
C ASP A 938 3.94 50.85 14.30
N LEU A 939 5.22 50.47 14.24
CA LEU A 939 6.31 51.44 14.34
C LEU A 939 6.33 52.47 13.18
N SER A 940 6.02 52.03 11.97
CA SER A 940 5.94 52.95 10.82
C SER A 940 4.77 53.96 10.94
N LYS A 941 3.67 53.58 11.57
CA LYS A 941 2.53 54.46 11.87
C LYS A 941 2.90 55.44 13.01
N MET A 942 3.61 54.98 14.03
CA MET A 942 4.08 55.80 15.13
C MET A 942 5.05 56.94 14.69
N ASN A 943 5.99 56.58 13.79
CA ASN A 943 6.90 57.59 13.21
C ASN A 943 6.15 58.64 12.36
N ARG A 944 4.97 58.34 11.82
CA ARG A 944 4.12 59.30 11.12
C ARG A 944 3.34 60.16 12.07
N THR A 945 2.80 59.60 13.19
CA THR A 945 2.03 60.40 14.17
C THR A 945 2.92 61.30 15.03
N VAL A 946 4.15 60.88 15.34
CA VAL A 946 5.13 61.73 16.12
C VAL A 946 5.71 62.85 15.22
N ARG A 947 5.70 62.75 13.91
CA ARG A 947 6.09 63.85 13.00
C ARG A 947 4.99 64.91 12.79
N PHE A 948 3.75 64.64 13.21
CA PHE A 948 2.60 65.58 13.10
C PHE A 948 2.12 66.04 14.50
N ALA A 949 2.75 65.66 15.60
CA ALA A 949 2.64 66.25 16.92
C ALA A 949 3.88 67.13 17.24
#